data_1415e94bb94c40764cbebfee5a5d85db
#
_entry.id   1415e94bb94c40764cbebfee5a5d85db
#
_cell.length_a   1.000
_cell.length_b   1.000
_cell.length_c   1.000
_cell.angle_alpha   90.00
_cell.angle_beta   90.00
_cell.angle_gamma   90.00
#
_symmetry.space_group_name_H-M   'P 1'
#
loop_
_entity.id
_entity.type
_entity.pdbx_description
1 polymer ?
#
loop_
_entity_poly.entity_id
_entity_poly.type
_entity_poly.pdbx_seq_one_letter_code
_entity_poly.pdbx_strand_id
1 'polypeptide(L)'
;MYLMKNINSLALCLLVVTSCGGGSEKIEVTPPPVAVATGLLIPVSDSTVLLDSMRAGFTEIAAANAARMGGEVWEATSADTSTNFTTTYTLEANIDEHDFVKYDGDHLFIAPSRGMDCCFILEDALAPEMAVADEMPTENDERSIRILATDPSDASALEVSTIALSDNLSVEGLYVNDSQLVAISSSGWWGGYGDSFTRVANWESQTTILSIYDIADVTAPTNQINIEFEGGFVNSRKKGDIVYLVARHTPIIEGFVYYPNDAQKIENERLLSEISLEDMLPTMSIDGISSPLVNVGDCLITDSEHELSPAVNGYPTMTILIAVDLVDRSIAKARCYLEPTDGIYVSQNAIYLSQIDYDDSLIEPSSRTIIHRFELTKNLGYQGSGAAEGSLYLSGDRDFRINEHDGYLRLVTTQRTGDSSDTVDHKLSILKLNTQDVELDLVSTLPNSERPEAIGKPNEALYGVRFMGDALYLVTFERIDPLYVVDLSQPTDPMIAGELMVTGFSDFLHAVNDDLLMGLGQDENGLVKLELFNVADMTAPYSLGGISLGESEGASWGYSEARYNRHAFTYQAIDASKDRFLIPATISFYSAEMGYQEDNRLYMFEINSKDNAALASIDEIGRISAGREWWQSNVKRSVIHDDAVYYVNGNAVWTALWTNPTEQKGPL
;
A
#
# COMPACT_ATOMS: atom_id res chain seq x y z
N MET A 1 61.09 4.22 -21.09
CA MET A 1 62.44 4.15 -20.48
C MET A 1 62.23 4.15 -18.97
N TYR A 2 62.55 2.98 -18.38
CA TYR A 2 62.76 2.65 -16.96
C TYR A 2 61.56 2.87 -16.03
N LEU A 3 60.90 1.86 -15.58
CA LEU A 3 61.20 0.57 -14.89
C LEU A 3 61.35 0.70 -13.37
N MET A 4 60.42 -0.02 -12.70
CA MET A 4 60.65 -0.92 -11.58
C MET A 4 60.85 -0.26 -10.19
N LYS A 5 60.43 -0.83 -9.11
CA LYS A 5 59.98 -2.16 -8.65
C LYS A 5 59.58 -2.04 -7.18
N ASN A 6 58.56 -2.77 -6.81
CA ASN A 6 58.34 -3.60 -5.62
C ASN A 6 59.34 -3.52 -4.45
N ILE A 7 58.88 -3.69 -3.21
CA ILE A 7 58.99 -4.97 -2.49
C ILE A 7 58.37 -4.85 -1.09
N ASN A 8 57.58 -5.86 -0.78
CA ASN A 8 57.14 -6.29 0.55
C ASN A 8 58.28 -6.43 1.55
N SER A 9 58.04 -6.13 2.81
CA SER A 9 58.83 -6.68 3.91
C SER A 9 57.94 -7.01 5.11
N LEU A 10 57.59 -8.28 5.22
CA LEU A 10 57.22 -8.92 6.46
C LEU A 10 58.41 -8.84 7.42
N ALA A 11 58.26 -8.18 8.56
CA ALA A 11 59.20 -8.26 9.65
C ALA A 11 58.67 -9.25 10.70
N LEU A 12 59.23 -10.47 10.68
CA LEU A 12 59.07 -11.50 11.70
C LEU A 12 59.99 -11.16 12.87
N CYS A 13 59.49 -10.65 13.98
CA CYS A 13 60.24 -10.53 15.24
C CYS A 13 60.16 -11.84 16.03
N LEU A 14 61.24 -12.63 16.01
CA LEU A 14 61.48 -13.72 16.95
C LEU A 14 61.94 -13.12 18.29
N LEU A 15 61.16 -13.25 19.34
CA LEU A 15 61.59 -12.97 20.73
C LEU A 15 61.96 -14.29 21.38
N VAL A 16 63.23 -14.41 21.69
CA VAL A 16 63.80 -15.48 22.53
C VAL A 16 63.45 -15.19 23.99
N VAL A 17 62.69 -16.08 24.61
CA VAL A 17 62.36 -16.00 26.05
C VAL A 17 63.34 -16.88 26.80
N THR A 18 64.19 -16.27 27.61
CA THR A 18 64.92 -16.95 28.67
C THR A 18 64.03 -17.07 29.90
N SER A 19 63.89 -18.29 30.35
CA SER A 19 63.10 -18.69 31.53
C SER A 19 63.74 -18.19 32.83
N CYS A 20 62.91 -17.57 33.69
CA CYS A 20 63.02 -17.63 35.14
C CYS A 20 61.64 -17.65 35.78
N GLY A 21 61.41 -18.59 36.63
CA GLY A 21 60.10 -18.95 37.19
C GLY A 21 59.45 -17.92 38.08
N GLY A 22 58.12 -17.95 38.07
CA GLY A 22 57.27 -17.24 39.01
C GLY A 22 55.87 -17.07 38.40
N GLY A 23 54.86 -17.70 39.00
CA GLY A 23 53.40 -17.51 38.91
C GLY A 23 52.78 -17.07 37.59
N SER A 24 52.18 -17.98 36.84
CA SER A 24 51.39 -17.65 35.66
C SER A 24 49.98 -17.17 36.06
N GLU A 25 49.75 -15.87 36.14
CA GLU A 25 48.43 -15.30 35.86
C GLU A 25 48.21 -15.33 34.32
N LYS A 26 47.25 -16.14 33.89
CA LYS A 26 46.74 -16.08 32.51
C LYS A 26 46.01 -14.74 32.33
N ILE A 27 46.63 -13.81 31.65
CA ILE A 27 45.92 -12.68 31.08
C ILE A 27 45.07 -13.26 29.93
N GLU A 28 43.77 -13.45 30.14
CA GLU A 28 42.80 -13.63 29.08
C GLU A 28 42.73 -12.30 28.32
N VAL A 29 43.36 -12.25 27.17
CA VAL A 29 43.15 -11.19 26.21
C VAL A 29 41.77 -11.45 25.59
N THR A 30 40.72 -10.81 26.13
CA THR A 30 39.46 -10.72 25.45
C THR A 30 39.72 -10.05 24.08
N PRO A 31 39.32 -10.68 22.95
CA PRO A 31 39.39 -10.01 21.68
C PRO A 31 38.58 -8.70 21.76
N PRO A 32 38.98 -7.63 21.09
CA PRO A 32 38.16 -6.42 21.04
C PRO A 32 36.78 -6.80 20.57
N PRO A 33 35.69 -6.19 21.08
CA PRO A 33 34.36 -6.44 20.60
C PRO A 33 34.38 -6.18 19.08
N VAL A 34 33.93 -7.17 18.33
CA VAL A 34 33.67 -7.00 16.89
C VAL A 34 32.65 -5.89 16.82
N ALA A 35 32.97 -4.79 16.15
CA ALA A 35 32.02 -3.73 15.90
C ALA A 35 30.82 -4.39 15.16
N VAL A 36 29.67 -4.39 15.79
CA VAL A 36 28.44 -4.83 15.14
C VAL A 36 28.15 -3.76 14.12
N ALA A 37 28.05 -4.13 12.85
CA ALA A 37 27.62 -3.21 11.80
C ALA A 37 26.24 -2.63 12.20
N THR A 38 26.12 -1.33 12.18
CA THR A 38 24.90 -0.60 12.52
C THR A 38 24.36 0.01 11.22
N GLY A 39 23.13 -0.40 10.81
CA GLY A 39 22.46 0.24 9.68
C GLY A 39 21.95 1.64 10.06
N LEU A 40 21.19 2.26 9.15
CA LEU A 40 20.62 3.60 9.35
C LEU A 40 19.77 3.70 10.62
N LEU A 41 18.96 2.67 10.92
CA LEU A 41 18.19 2.62 12.17
C LEU A 41 18.96 1.84 13.23
N ILE A 42 19.18 2.47 14.37
CA ILE A 42 19.88 1.88 15.51
C ILE A 42 18.96 1.72 16.72
N PRO A 43 19.13 0.67 17.54
CA PRO A 43 18.35 0.49 18.76
C PRO A 43 18.58 1.63 19.76
N VAL A 44 17.51 2.11 20.35
CA VAL A 44 17.59 3.11 21.43
C VAL A 44 18.32 2.52 22.63
N SER A 45 19.46 3.09 22.98
CA SER A 45 20.28 2.63 24.11
C SER A 45 19.86 3.24 25.46
N ASP A 46 19.24 4.42 25.43
CA ASP A 46 18.85 5.20 26.60
C ASP A 46 17.52 5.94 26.34
N SER A 47 16.65 5.92 27.35
CA SER A 47 15.35 6.60 27.31
C SER A 47 15.45 8.11 27.08
N THR A 48 16.55 8.73 27.51
CA THR A 48 16.79 10.18 27.30
C THR A 48 17.03 10.48 25.82
N VAL A 49 17.72 9.64 25.09
CA VAL A 49 17.98 9.81 23.65
C VAL A 49 16.68 9.79 22.86
N LEU A 50 15.77 8.85 23.17
CA LEU A 50 14.46 8.78 22.53
C LEU A 50 13.63 10.03 22.80
N LEU A 51 13.57 10.43 24.09
CA LEU A 51 12.82 11.64 24.50
C LEU A 51 13.36 12.90 23.86
N ASP A 52 14.69 13.07 23.82
CA ASP A 52 15.33 14.26 23.25
C ASP A 52 15.12 14.33 21.72
N SER A 53 15.15 13.18 21.02
CA SER A 53 14.85 13.13 19.60
C SER A 53 13.39 13.51 19.29
N MET A 54 12.43 13.04 20.08
CA MET A 54 11.02 13.43 19.93
C MET A 54 10.80 14.92 20.23
N ARG A 55 11.43 15.45 21.30
CA ARG A 55 11.37 16.90 21.63
C ARG A 55 11.96 17.75 20.52
N ALA A 56 13.07 17.33 19.92
CA ALA A 56 13.68 18.01 18.78
C ALA A 56 12.71 18.07 17.59
N GLY A 57 12.05 16.95 17.29
CA GLY A 57 11.05 16.88 16.23
C GLY A 57 9.87 17.84 16.42
N PHE A 58 9.32 17.95 17.64
CA PHE A 58 8.28 18.95 17.96
C PHE A 58 8.80 20.39 17.80
N THR A 59 10.06 20.63 18.17
CA THR A 59 10.67 21.97 18.02
C THR A 59 10.84 22.33 16.55
N GLU A 60 11.26 21.41 15.71
CA GLU A 60 11.41 21.63 14.26
C GLU A 60 10.09 21.91 13.56
N ILE A 61 9.03 21.15 13.86
CA ILE A 61 7.70 21.38 13.29
C ILE A 61 7.14 22.73 13.68
N ALA A 62 7.31 23.16 14.92
CA ALA A 62 6.89 24.48 15.37
C ALA A 62 7.71 25.62 14.71
N ALA A 63 8.93 25.33 14.24
CA ALA A 63 9.78 26.27 13.51
C ALA A 63 9.53 26.27 11.99
N ALA A 64 9.18 25.14 11.42
CA ALA A 64 8.89 25.00 10.00
C ALA A 64 7.49 25.54 9.68
N ASN A 65 7.41 26.82 9.41
CA ASN A 65 6.22 27.43 8.83
C ASN A 65 6.09 26.90 7.41
N ALA A 66 5.19 26.01 7.18
CA ALA A 66 4.60 25.88 5.91
C ALA A 66 4.60 24.73 5.02
N ALA A 67 3.56 24.59 4.41
CA ALA A 67 3.30 24.22 3.02
C ALA A 67 4.21 23.13 2.42
N ARG A 68 3.90 21.89 2.71
CA ARG A 68 4.15 20.80 1.77
C ARG A 68 2.82 20.10 1.51
N MET A 69 2.43 20.08 0.24
CA MET A 69 1.25 19.35 -0.22
C MET A 69 1.71 17.97 -0.70
N GLY A 70 1.16 16.94 -0.15
CA GLY A 70 1.47 15.54 -0.52
C GLY A 70 0.34 14.93 -1.36
N GLY A 71 0.67 13.94 -2.14
CA GLY A 71 -0.24 13.23 -3.05
C GLY A 71 -0.93 12.02 -2.42
N GLU A 72 -2.00 11.55 -3.04
CA GLU A 72 -2.89 10.48 -2.58
C GLU A 72 -2.30 9.07 -2.72
N VAL A 73 -2.72 8.13 -1.84
CA VAL A 73 -2.31 6.72 -1.83
C VAL A 73 -3.46 5.82 -2.26
N TRP A 74 -3.19 4.88 -3.19
CA TRP A 74 -4.09 3.80 -3.58
C TRP A 74 -3.30 2.49 -3.67
N GLU A 75 -3.90 1.37 -3.32
CA GLU A 75 -3.24 0.05 -3.21
C GLU A 75 -3.60 -0.92 -4.34
N ALA A 76 -2.69 -1.80 -4.77
CA ALA A 76 -2.91 -2.74 -5.87
C ALA A 76 -2.18 -4.09 -5.76
N THR A 77 -2.70 -5.20 -6.34
CA THR A 77 -2.22 -6.57 -6.11
C THR A 77 -2.47 -7.63 -7.17
N SER A 78 -1.99 -8.89 -6.95
CA SER A 78 -2.20 -10.08 -7.75
C SER A 78 -3.07 -11.14 -7.04
N ALA A 79 -3.84 -11.95 -7.80
CA ALA A 79 -4.75 -12.97 -7.27
C ALA A 79 -4.08 -14.32 -7.03
N ASP A 80 -4.48 -15.05 -5.99
CA ASP A 80 -4.14 -16.46 -5.76
C ASP A 80 -5.18 -17.39 -6.41
N THR A 81 -4.74 -18.49 -7.04
CA THR A 81 -5.52 -19.22 -8.07
C THR A 81 -5.87 -20.66 -7.74
N SER A 82 -6.03 -21.07 -6.49
CA SER A 82 -6.21 -22.49 -6.14
C SER A 82 -7.60 -22.93 -5.65
N THR A 83 -8.58 -22.05 -5.60
CA THR A 83 -9.95 -22.34 -5.11
C THR A 83 -10.99 -22.20 -6.21
N ASN A 84 -12.16 -22.88 -6.07
CA ASN A 84 -13.29 -22.69 -6.97
C ASN A 84 -14.04 -21.36 -6.76
N PHE A 85 -13.57 -20.54 -5.83
CA PHE A 85 -14.05 -19.17 -5.60
C PHE A 85 -12.88 -18.18 -5.53
N THR A 86 -13.20 -16.91 -5.78
CA THR A 86 -12.25 -15.81 -5.71
C THR A 86 -12.19 -15.21 -4.31
N THR A 87 -11.02 -14.75 -3.92
CA THR A 87 -10.76 -13.97 -2.70
C THR A 87 -10.33 -12.56 -3.07
N THR A 88 -10.02 -11.74 -2.07
CA THR A 88 -9.41 -10.41 -2.30
C THR A 88 -8.19 -10.53 -3.20
N TYR A 89 -8.12 -9.70 -4.22
CA TYR A 89 -6.96 -9.65 -5.12
C TYR A 89 -5.75 -9.08 -4.37
N THR A 90 -4.65 -9.84 -4.19
CA THR A 90 -3.49 -9.47 -3.37
C THR A 90 -2.19 -9.28 -4.17
N LEU A 91 -1.27 -8.34 -3.80
CA LEU A 91 -0.03 -8.04 -4.53
C LEU A 91 0.93 -9.22 -4.52
N GLU A 92 1.05 -9.87 -3.39
CA GLU A 92 1.96 -10.98 -3.17
C GLU A 92 1.18 -12.24 -2.82
N ALA A 93 1.48 -13.32 -3.48
CA ALA A 93 0.88 -14.63 -3.20
C ALA A 93 1.09 -15.00 -1.72
N ASN A 94 0.05 -15.53 -1.06
CA ASN A 94 0.05 -15.93 0.35
C ASN A 94 0.24 -14.77 1.36
N ILE A 95 0.12 -13.53 0.92
CA ILE A 95 0.04 -12.35 1.77
C ILE A 95 -1.38 -11.78 1.61
N ASP A 96 -2.26 -12.05 2.57
CA ASP A 96 -3.64 -11.53 2.55
C ASP A 96 -3.66 -10.05 2.96
N GLU A 97 -4.58 -9.32 2.39
CA GLU A 97 -4.78 -7.89 2.60
C GLU A 97 -6.15 -7.64 3.20
N HIS A 98 -6.24 -6.65 4.09
CA HIS A 98 -7.54 -6.24 4.60
C HIS A 98 -8.40 -5.70 3.46
N ASP A 99 -9.69 -5.99 3.50
CA ASP A 99 -10.67 -5.43 2.57
C ASP A 99 -12.04 -5.29 3.26
N PHE A 100 -12.91 -4.46 2.72
CA PHE A 100 -14.27 -4.26 3.22
C PHE A 100 -15.17 -5.47 2.99
N VAL A 101 -14.83 -6.32 2.02
CA VAL A 101 -15.58 -7.54 1.71
C VAL A 101 -14.62 -8.72 1.74
N LYS A 102 -14.98 -9.74 2.52
CA LYS A 102 -14.26 -11.02 2.56
C LYS A 102 -15.23 -12.16 2.26
N TYR A 103 -14.70 -13.23 1.71
CA TYR A 103 -15.45 -14.44 1.36
C TYR A 103 -14.66 -15.69 1.77
N ASP A 104 -15.33 -16.62 2.47
CA ASP A 104 -14.73 -17.86 2.96
C ASP A 104 -15.08 -19.11 2.12
N GLY A 105 -15.92 -18.92 1.09
CA GLY A 105 -16.45 -19.99 0.25
C GLY A 105 -17.93 -20.28 0.51
N ASP A 106 -18.43 -19.96 1.71
CA ASP A 106 -19.82 -20.18 2.12
C ASP A 106 -20.51 -18.86 2.54
N HIS A 107 -19.73 -17.85 2.99
CA HIS A 107 -20.27 -16.62 3.54
C HIS A 107 -19.55 -15.36 3.02
N LEU A 108 -20.35 -14.33 2.73
CA LEU A 108 -19.87 -12.97 2.50
C LEU A 108 -19.87 -12.20 3.82
N PHE A 109 -18.76 -11.60 4.16
CA PHE A 109 -18.58 -10.67 5.28
C PHE A 109 -18.41 -9.28 4.70
N ILE A 110 -19.35 -8.38 4.98
CA ILE A 110 -19.40 -7.05 4.39
C ILE A 110 -19.32 -6.01 5.51
N ALA A 111 -18.22 -5.28 5.57
CA ALA A 111 -18.09 -4.14 6.47
C ALA A 111 -18.87 -2.95 5.92
N PRO A 112 -19.42 -2.08 6.81
CA PRO A 112 -20.09 -0.87 6.36
C PRO A 112 -19.10 0.00 5.59
N SER A 113 -19.53 0.44 4.42
CA SER A 113 -18.77 1.39 3.65
C SER A 113 -18.68 2.72 4.41
N ARG A 114 -17.53 3.39 4.32
CA ARG A 114 -17.41 4.76 4.82
C ARG A 114 -18.32 5.65 3.99
N GLY A 115 -19.31 6.29 4.62
CA GLY A 115 -20.09 7.31 3.97
C GLY A 115 -19.19 8.44 3.47
N MET A 116 -19.53 9.05 2.34
CA MET A 116 -18.87 10.27 1.86
C MET A 116 -19.23 11.48 2.74
N ASP A 117 -19.04 11.41 4.05
CA ASP A 117 -19.24 12.55 4.94
C ASP A 117 -18.07 13.56 4.92
N CYS A 118 -17.10 13.37 4.06
CA CYS A 118 -16.04 14.35 3.95
C CYS A 118 -16.00 14.97 2.56
N CYS A 119 -15.86 16.28 2.57
CA CYS A 119 -15.13 17.07 1.59
C CYS A 119 -15.87 17.81 0.50
N PHE A 120 -17.20 17.89 0.48
CA PHE A 120 -17.87 18.91 -0.34
C PHE A 120 -18.90 19.74 0.44
N ILE A 121 -18.47 20.38 1.54
CA ILE A 121 -19.11 21.63 1.93
C ILE A 121 -18.42 22.71 1.07
N LEU A 122 -18.89 22.87 -0.15
CA LEU A 122 -18.74 24.13 -0.87
C LEU A 122 -19.70 25.13 -0.19
N GLU A 123 -19.23 25.74 0.88
CA GLU A 123 -19.95 26.82 1.58
C GLU A 123 -20.14 28.09 0.73
N ASP A 124 -19.78 28.11 -0.53
CA ASP A 124 -19.85 29.31 -1.39
C ASP A 124 -20.36 29.07 -2.82
N ALA A 125 -21.29 28.13 -3.01
CA ALA A 125 -22.10 28.14 -4.24
C ALA A 125 -23.54 28.55 -3.90
N LEU A 126 -23.76 29.84 -3.81
CA LEU A 126 -25.10 30.43 -3.88
C LEU A 126 -25.77 30.07 -5.22
N ALA A 127 -26.49 29.00 -5.27
CA ALA A 127 -27.56 28.78 -6.21
C ALA A 127 -28.87 28.67 -5.42
N PRO A 128 -29.71 29.71 -5.40
CA PRO A 128 -31.08 29.55 -4.93
C PRO A 128 -31.86 28.78 -6.00
N GLU A 129 -32.61 27.81 -5.58
CA GLU A 129 -33.54 26.98 -6.36
C GLU A 129 -32.95 25.68 -6.96
N MET A 130 -32.46 24.80 -6.13
CA MET A 130 -32.66 23.37 -6.39
C MET A 130 -33.73 22.85 -5.43
N ALA A 131 -34.77 22.31 -6.02
CA ALA A 131 -35.92 21.75 -5.34
C ALA A 131 -35.47 20.76 -4.28
N VAL A 132 -36.16 20.83 -3.13
CA VAL A 132 -36.09 19.89 -2.02
C VAL A 132 -36.22 18.50 -2.60
N ALA A 133 -35.15 17.73 -2.59
CA ALA A 133 -35.21 16.30 -2.82
C ALA A 133 -36.07 15.71 -1.71
N ASP A 134 -37.06 14.94 -2.10
CA ASP A 134 -37.87 14.13 -1.19
C ASP A 134 -36.96 13.35 -0.26
N GLU A 135 -37.28 13.43 1.04
CA GLU A 135 -36.83 12.65 2.19
C GLU A 135 -35.51 11.87 1.96
N MET A 136 -34.39 12.46 2.43
CA MET A 136 -33.21 11.63 2.72
C MET A 136 -33.67 10.44 3.56
N PRO A 137 -33.23 9.22 3.24
CA PRO A 137 -33.47 8.09 4.13
C PRO A 137 -32.92 8.48 5.50
N THR A 138 -33.79 8.44 6.49
CA THR A 138 -33.41 8.70 7.88
C THR A 138 -32.30 7.73 8.25
N GLU A 139 -31.17 8.27 8.73
CA GLU A 139 -30.08 7.56 9.38
C GLU A 139 -30.62 6.61 10.46
N ASN A 140 -30.85 5.38 10.08
CA ASN A 140 -31.02 4.24 10.96
C ASN A 140 -30.27 3.03 10.40
N ASP A 141 -29.20 3.25 9.65
CA ASP A 141 -28.26 2.21 9.35
C ASP A 141 -27.39 2.03 10.60
N GLU A 142 -27.81 1.08 11.46
CA GLU A 142 -26.94 0.53 12.48
C GLU A 142 -25.66 0.10 11.77
N ARG A 143 -24.55 0.79 12.07
CA ARG A 143 -23.24 0.43 11.53
C ARG A 143 -22.91 -0.98 11.96
N SER A 144 -22.97 -1.91 11.05
CA SER A 144 -22.76 -3.33 11.33
C SER A 144 -21.99 -4.02 10.21
N ILE A 145 -21.21 -5.02 10.58
CA ILE A 145 -20.66 -5.98 9.61
C ILE A 145 -21.80 -6.97 9.32
N ARG A 146 -22.18 -7.09 8.05
CA ARG A 146 -23.21 -8.02 7.59
C ARG A 146 -22.57 -9.37 7.26
N ILE A 147 -23.26 -10.46 7.58
CA ILE A 147 -22.85 -11.82 7.23
C ILE A 147 -23.97 -12.46 6.41
N LEU A 148 -23.66 -12.79 5.15
CA LEU A 148 -24.61 -13.41 4.24
C LEU A 148 -24.15 -14.83 3.90
N ALA A 149 -24.98 -15.84 4.13
CA ALA A 149 -24.77 -17.18 3.62
C ALA A 149 -25.07 -17.19 2.12
N THR A 150 -24.23 -17.91 1.34
CA THR A 150 -24.33 -18.00 -0.11
C THR A 150 -24.63 -19.41 -0.57
N ASP A 151 -25.36 -19.54 -1.70
CA ASP A 151 -25.52 -20.79 -2.42
C ASP A 151 -25.09 -20.60 -3.88
N PRO A 152 -23.91 -21.10 -4.29
CA PRO A 152 -23.41 -20.90 -5.64
C PRO A 152 -24.22 -21.68 -6.70
N SER A 153 -25.01 -22.68 -6.30
CA SER A 153 -25.77 -23.49 -7.26
C SER A 153 -26.89 -22.71 -7.96
N ASP A 154 -27.41 -21.66 -7.33
CA ASP A 154 -28.46 -20.80 -7.89
C ASP A 154 -28.12 -19.29 -7.75
N ALA A 155 -26.91 -18.96 -7.37
CA ALA A 155 -26.42 -17.62 -7.11
C ALA A 155 -27.35 -16.87 -6.13
N SER A 156 -27.66 -17.48 -4.99
CA SER A 156 -28.44 -16.83 -3.93
C SER A 156 -27.55 -16.41 -2.77
N ALA A 157 -27.98 -15.38 -2.04
CA ALA A 157 -27.39 -14.94 -0.80
C ALA A 157 -28.50 -14.56 0.19
N LEU A 158 -28.28 -14.84 1.47
CA LEU A 158 -29.23 -14.57 2.55
C LEU A 158 -28.48 -14.04 3.76
N GLU A 159 -28.86 -12.86 4.26
CA GLU A 159 -28.30 -12.35 5.51
C GLU A 159 -28.69 -13.26 6.69
N VAL A 160 -27.70 -13.76 7.40
CA VAL A 160 -27.87 -14.68 8.53
C VAL A 160 -27.61 -14.04 9.87
N SER A 161 -26.76 -13.00 9.91
CA SER A 161 -26.49 -12.22 11.12
C SER A 161 -25.78 -10.91 10.81
N THR A 162 -25.66 -10.07 11.84
CA THR A 162 -24.87 -8.82 11.80
C THR A 162 -24.05 -8.69 13.07
N ILE A 163 -22.90 -8.00 12.97
CA ILE A 163 -22.07 -7.61 14.12
C ILE A 163 -22.15 -6.09 14.24
N ALA A 164 -22.81 -5.61 15.30
CA ALA A 164 -22.94 -4.17 15.56
C ALA A 164 -21.57 -3.54 15.89
N LEU A 165 -21.32 -2.36 15.35
CA LEU A 165 -20.11 -1.57 15.57
C LEU A 165 -20.42 -0.34 16.41
N SER A 166 -19.42 0.21 17.11
CA SER A 166 -19.58 1.45 17.86
C SER A 166 -19.66 2.65 16.91
N ASP A 167 -20.53 3.61 17.22
CA ASP A 167 -20.83 4.80 16.37
C ASP A 167 -19.60 5.67 16.04
N ASN A 168 -18.56 5.62 16.87
CA ASN A 168 -17.37 6.46 16.74
C ASN A 168 -16.21 5.77 15.98
N LEU A 169 -16.41 4.55 15.47
CA LEU A 169 -15.37 3.78 14.81
C LEU A 169 -15.69 3.61 13.32
N SER A 170 -14.67 3.77 12.49
CA SER A 170 -14.70 3.40 11.09
C SER A 170 -13.99 2.06 10.89
N VAL A 171 -14.58 1.14 10.13
CA VAL A 171 -13.87 -0.09 9.75
C VAL A 171 -12.84 0.26 8.69
N GLU A 172 -11.60 -0.20 8.91
CA GLU A 172 -10.51 -0.11 7.94
C GLU A 172 -10.49 -1.32 7.01
N GLY A 173 -10.87 -2.47 7.52
CA GLY A 173 -11.03 -3.69 6.75
C GLY A 173 -11.16 -4.94 7.60
N LEU A 174 -11.37 -6.05 6.92
CA LEU A 174 -11.63 -7.36 7.48
C LEU A 174 -10.56 -8.37 7.04
N TYR A 175 -10.36 -9.41 7.86
CA TYR A 175 -9.74 -10.66 7.49
C TYR A 175 -10.62 -11.82 7.96
N VAL A 176 -10.62 -12.90 7.17
CA VAL A 176 -11.16 -14.19 7.61
C VAL A 176 -10.00 -15.15 7.82
N ASN A 177 -10.02 -15.89 8.93
CA ASN A 177 -9.01 -16.87 9.29
C ASN A 177 -9.70 -18.09 9.93
N ASP A 178 -9.98 -19.11 9.14
CA ASP A 178 -10.79 -20.28 9.55
C ASP A 178 -12.14 -19.84 10.16
N SER A 179 -12.33 -20.12 11.45
CA SER A 179 -13.54 -19.74 12.20
C SER A 179 -13.44 -18.38 12.90
N GLN A 180 -12.52 -17.53 12.48
CA GLN A 180 -12.32 -16.20 13.04
C GLN A 180 -12.55 -15.11 11.99
N LEU A 181 -13.29 -14.07 12.36
CA LEU A 181 -13.37 -12.81 11.65
C LEU A 181 -12.56 -11.77 12.43
N VAL A 182 -11.61 -11.15 11.76
CA VAL A 182 -10.81 -10.05 12.30
C VAL A 182 -11.31 -8.76 11.68
N ALA A 183 -11.73 -7.81 12.50
CA ALA A 183 -12.11 -6.47 12.06
C ALA A 183 -11.11 -5.44 12.61
N ILE A 184 -10.53 -4.63 11.73
CA ILE A 184 -9.68 -3.50 12.08
C ILE A 184 -10.54 -2.24 11.97
N SER A 185 -10.58 -1.46 13.04
CA SER A 185 -11.33 -0.21 13.11
C SER A 185 -10.46 0.91 13.67
N SER A 186 -10.75 2.15 13.31
CA SER A 186 -10.05 3.33 13.85
C SER A 186 -11.02 4.42 14.28
N SER A 187 -10.61 5.24 15.26
CA SER A 187 -11.42 6.34 15.81
C SER A 187 -11.35 7.62 15.00
N GLY A 188 -10.38 7.75 14.14
CA GLY A 188 -10.16 8.95 13.37
C GLY A 188 -9.86 8.64 11.93
N TRP A 189 -10.78 8.99 11.05
CA TRP A 189 -10.50 8.99 9.64
C TRP A 189 -10.56 10.44 9.12
N TRP A 190 -9.48 10.84 8.46
CA TRP A 190 -9.49 12.00 7.61
C TRP A 190 -9.33 11.50 6.18
N GLY A 191 -10.40 11.55 5.43
CA GLY A 191 -10.59 10.96 4.12
C GLY A 191 -9.75 11.46 2.98
N GLY A 192 -8.64 12.07 3.25
CA GLY A 192 -7.63 12.42 2.28
C GLY A 192 -6.42 11.53 2.49
N TYR A 193 -6.31 10.49 1.76
CA TYR A 193 -5.02 9.86 1.57
C TYR A 193 -4.08 10.92 1.02
N GLY A 194 -2.98 11.20 1.68
CA GLY A 194 -1.95 12.10 1.19
C GLY A 194 -1.74 13.36 2.03
N ASP A 195 -2.74 14.17 2.26
CA ASP A 195 -2.58 15.38 3.07
C ASP A 195 -2.35 15.10 4.56
N SER A 196 -2.85 13.99 5.06
CA SER A 196 -2.67 13.56 6.44
C SER A 196 -1.23 13.16 6.77
N PHE A 197 -0.43 12.80 5.78
CA PHE A 197 0.96 12.41 5.98
C PHE A 197 1.87 13.56 6.43
N THR A 198 1.49 14.78 6.17
CA THR A 198 2.30 15.97 6.46
C THR A 198 1.88 16.71 7.72
N ARG A 199 0.69 16.43 8.28
CA ARG A 199 0.16 17.12 9.46
C ARG A 199 0.26 16.26 10.70
N VAL A 200 1.28 16.48 11.49
CA VAL A 200 1.54 15.76 12.74
C VAL A 200 0.33 15.74 13.68
N ALA A 201 -0.37 16.86 13.80
CA ALA A 201 -1.57 16.98 14.64
C ALA A 201 -2.71 16.03 14.22
N ASN A 202 -2.72 15.52 12.99
CA ASN A 202 -3.76 14.59 12.53
C ASN A 202 -3.61 13.18 13.14
N TRP A 203 -2.47 12.88 13.73
CA TRP A 203 -2.17 11.58 14.36
C TRP A 203 -2.29 11.59 15.87
N GLU A 204 -2.59 12.75 16.44
CA GLU A 204 -2.92 12.90 17.86
C GLU A 204 -4.29 12.28 18.15
N SER A 205 -4.42 11.68 19.32
CA SER A 205 -5.68 11.07 19.82
C SER A 205 -6.26 9.97 18.93
N GLN A 206 -5.51 9.46 17.97
CA GLN A 206 -6.00 8.37 17.13
C GLN A 206 -5.86 7.04 17.84
N THR A 207 -6.86 6.20 17.67
CA THR A 207 -6.92 4.86 18.26
C THR A 207 -7.25 3.85 17.18
N THR A 208 -6.53 2.74 17.17
CA THR A 208 -6.83 1.60 16.31
C THR A 208 -7.28 0.42 17.19
N ILE A 209 -8.32 -0.27 16.75
CA ILE A 209 -8.89 -1.43 17.44
C ILE A 209 -8.87 -2.62 16.48
N LEU A 210 -8.26 -3.72 16.91
CA LEU A 210 -8.37 -5.00 16.26
C LEU A 210 -9.29 -5.89 17.09
N SER A 211 -10.44 -6.22 16.52
CA SER A 211 -11.46 -7.10 17.14
C SER A 211 -11.43 -8.47 16.50
N ILE A 212 -11.38 -9.53 17.30
CA ILE A 212 -11.45 -10.91 16.83
C ILE A 212 -12.79 -11.52 17.27
N TYR A 213 -13.55 -11.98 16.30
CA TYR A 213 -14.83 -12.64 16.51
C TYR A 213 -14.71 -14.13 16.19
N ASP A 214 -15.32 -14.98 17.02
CA ASP A 214 -15.59 -16.38 16.69
C ASP A 214 -16.80 -16.45 15.78
N ILE A 215 -16.64 -17.03 14.60
CA ILE A 215 -17.66 -17.22 13.56
C ILE A 215 -17.88 -18.70 13.25
N ALA A 216 -17.51 -19.62 14.15
CA ALA A 216 -17.83 -21.04 13.99
C ALA A 216 -19.33 -21.28 13.86
N ASP A 217 -20.15 -20.44 14.51
CA ASP A 217 -21.58 -20.29 14.26
C ASP A 217 -21.83 -18.89 13.68
N VAL A 218 -21.87 -18.77 12.38
CA VAL A 218 -22.08 -17.50 11.66
C VAL A 218 -23.43 -16.84 11.97
N THR A 219 -24.41 -17.58 12.53
CA THR A 219 -25.69 -17.03 12.92
C THR A 219 -25.65 -16.33 14.28
N ALA A 220 -24.59 -16.55 15.05
CA ALA A 220 -24.38 -15.99 16.38
C ALA A 220 -22.90 -15.67 16.65
N PRO A 221 -22.26 -14.78 15.85
CA PRO A 221 -20.86 -14.43 16.03
C PRO A 221 -20.62 -13.82 17.43
N THR A 222 -19.48 -14.18 18.05
CA THR A 222 -19.15 -13.71 19.40
C THR A 222 -17.79 -13.03 19.44
N ASN A 223 -17.73 -11.81 20.00
CA ASN A 223 -16.46 -11.14 20.24
C ASN A 223 -15.61 -11.94 21.22
N GLN A 224 -14.37 -12.22 20.88
CA GLN A 224 -13.43 -12.98 21.67
C GLN A 224 -12.41 -12.09 22.38
N ILE A 225 -12.00 -10.99 21.73
CA ILE A 225 -11.03 -10.04 22.26
C ILE A 225 -11.09 -8.74 21.46
N ASN A 226 -10.81 -7.63 22.16
CA ASN A 226 -10.52 -6.34 21.56
C ASN A 226 -9.10 -5.93 21.98
N ILE A 227 -8.25 -5.70 21.01
CA ILE A 227 -6.91 -5.12 21.18
C ILE A 227 -6.98 -3.68 20.67
N GLU A 228 -6.98 -2.75 21.60
CA GLU A 228 -7.02 -1.31 21.31
C GLU A 228 -5.63 -0.72 21.58
N PHE A 229 -5.16 0.18 20.72
CA PHE A 229 -3.89 0.88 20.93
C PHE A 229 -3.93 2.30 20.37
N GLU A 230 -3.16 3.18 21.01
CA GLU A 230 -2.95 4.54 20.55
C GLU A 230 -2.09 4.53 19.28
N GLY A 231 -2.60 5.18 18.26
CA GLY A 231 -1.98 5.31 16.95
C GLY A 231 -3.00 5.17 15.82
N GLY A 232 -2.87 6.00 14.81
CA GLY A 232 -3.68 5.95 13.60
C GLY A 232 -3.25 4.80 12.70
N PHE A 233 -4.22 4.04 12.21
CA PHE A 233 -4.00 2.95 11.25
C PHE A 233 -3.41 3.49 9.95
N VAL A 234 -2.36 2.84 9.46
CA VAL A 234 -1.76 3.11 8.15
C VAL A 234 -2.08 2.00 7.16
N ASN A 235 -1.74 0.76 7.53
CA ASN A 235 -1.96 -0.40 6.67
C ASN A 235 -1.81 -1.71 7.45
N SER A 236 -2.25 -2.83 6.86
CA SER A 236 -2.02 -4.16 7.42
C SER A 236 -1.88 -5.23 6.34
N ARG A 237 -1.24 -6.33 6.73
CA ARG A 237 -1.13 -7.56 5.93
C ARG A 237 -1.27 -8.77 6.84
N LYS A 238 -1.81 -9.88 6.30
CA LYS A 238 -1.90 -11.14 7.04
C LYS A 238 -1.09 -12.22 6.33
N LYS A 239 -0.27 -12.95 7.09
CA LYS A 239 0.43 -14.14 6.60
C LYS A 239 0.24 -15.29 7.58
N GLY A 240 -0.44 -16.35 7.16
CA GLY A 240 -0.87 -17.41 8.05
C GLY A 240 -1.72 -16.84 9.19
N ASP A 241 -1.36 -17.16 10.44
CA ASP A 241 -2.07 -16.73 11.64
C ASP A 241 -1.56 -15.41 12.23
N ILE A 242 -0.76 -14.64 11.49
CA ILE A 242 -0.21 -13.36 11.97
C ILE A 242 -0.76 -12.21 11.14
N VAL A 243 -1.34 -11.23 11.83
CA VAL A 243 -1.68 -9.92 11.25
C VAL A 243 -0.55 -8.94 11.59
N TYR A 244 0.03 -8.35 10.58
CA TYR A 244 1.03 -7.29 10.66
C TYR A 244 0.34 -5.96 10.42
N LEU A 245 0.42 -5.05 11.40
CA LEU A 245 -0.14 -3.71 11.30
C LEU A 245 0.98 -2.68 11.30
N VAL A 246 0.75 -1.61 10.56
CA VAL A 246 1.54 -0.38 10.64
C VAL A 246 0.63 0.73 11.13
N ALA A 247 1.07 1.43 12.15
CA ALA A 247 0.36 2.57 12.72
C ALA A 247 1.33 3.76 12.91
N ARG A 248 0.77 4.96 13.06
CA ARG A 248 1.49 6.17 13.41
C ARG A 248 0.97 6.71 14.73
N HIS A 249 1.87 7.14 15.58
CA HIS A 249 1.54 7.78 16.84
C HIS A 249 2.25 9.13 16.95
N THR A 250 1.48 10.17 17.25
CA THR A 250 1.97 11.46 17.68
C THR A 250 1.42 11.72 19.07
N PRO A 251 2.27 11.87 20.09
CA PRO A 251 1.81 12.12 21.45
C PRO A 251 1.10 13.48 21.56
N ILE A 252 0.09 13.55 22.41
CA ILE A 252 -0.60 14.79 22.73
C ILE A 252 0.20 15.52 23.80
N ILE A 253 0.58 16.74 23.51
CA ILE A 253 1.18 17.64 24.50
C ILE A 253 0.17 18.75 24.79
N GLU A 254 -0.52 18.65 25.92
CA GLU A 254 -1.57 19.61 26.26
C GLU A 254 -1.04 21.05 26.30
N GLY A 255 -1.64 21.90 25.48
CA GLY A 255 -1.24 23.32 25.35
C GLY A 255 -0.14 23.57 24.33
N PHE A 256 0.44 22.57 23.69
CA PHE A 256 1.42 22.74 22.63
C PHE A 256 0.77 23.36 21.39
N VAL A 257 1.43 24.36 20.78
CA VAL A 257 0.93 25.08 19.60
C VAL A 257 1.85 24.82 18.40
N TYR A 258 1.33 24.17 17.35
CA TYR A 258 2.10 23.82 16.14
C TYR A 258 2.51 25.04 15.29
N TYR A 259 1.77 26.16 15.37
CA TYR A 259 2.08 27.42 14.67
C TYR A 259 2.21 28.54 15.69
N PRO A 260 3.26 28.56 16.53
CA PRO A 260 3.36 29.43 17.67
C PRO A 260 3.79 30.86 17.28
N ASN A 261 3.23 31.86 17.96
CA ASN A 261 3.84 33.18 18.06
C ASN A 261 5.00 33.13 19.07
N ASP A 262 5.74 34.24 19.21
CA ASP A 262 6.94 34.29 20.07
C ASP A 262 6.68 33.95 21.55
N ALA A 263 5.52 34.32 22.08
CA ALA A 263 5.15 33.99 23.46
C ALA A 263 4.82 32.49 23.59
N GLN A 264 4.14 31.91 22.57
CA GLN A 264 3.78 30.52 22.53
C GLN A 264 5.01 29.61 22.29
N LYS A 265 6.05 30.08 21.59
CA LYS A 265 7.32 29.36 21.48
C LYS A 265 7.95 29.10 22.84
N ILE A 266 7.98 30.11 23.70
CA ILE A 266 8.51 30.01 25.07
C ILE A 266 7.69 28.99 25.87
N GLU A 267 6.36 29.00 25.72
CA GLU A 267 5.50 28.04 26.40
C GLU A 267 5.67 26.63 25.84
N ASN A 268 5.80 26.46 24.53
CA ASN A 268 6.13 25.20 23.91
C ASN A 268 7.46 24.60 24.44
N GLU A 269 8.51 25.43 24.53
CA GLU A 269 9.81 25.03 25.10
C GLU A 269 9.66 24.58 26.56
N ARG A 270 8.85 25.26 27.35
CA ARG A 270 8.56 24.89 28.74
C ARG A 270 7.85 23.51 28.79
N LEU A 271 6.77 23.34 28.01
CA LEU A 271 6.00 22.10 27.94
C LEU A 271 6.89 20.92 27.53
N LEU A 272 7.70 21.10 26.47
CA LEU A 272 8.65 20.07 26.01
C LEU A 272 9.69 19.73 27.07
N SER A 273 10.13 20.71 27.88
CA SER A 273 11.11 20.42 28.93
C SER A 273 10.55 19.62 30.11
N GLU A 274 9.24 19.71 30.35
CA GLU A 274 8.56 19.09 31.50
C GLU A 274 7.95 17.71 31.17
N ILE A 275 7.66 17.42 29.87
CA ILE A 275 7.03 16.15 29.50
C ILE A 275 7.92 14.97 29.76
N SER A 276 7.36 13.87 30.26
CA SER A 276 8.06 12.61 30.48
C SER A 276 8.03 11.73 29.22
N LEU A 277 8.95 10.75 29.15
CA LEU A 277 8.90 9.76 28.06
C LEU A 277 7.66 8.86 28.15
N GLU A 278 7.16 8.58 29.35
CA GLU A 278 5.94 7.80 29.55
C GLU A 278 4.71 8.47 28.91
N ASP A 279 4.64 9.80 28.95
CA ASP A 279 3.57 10.58 28.30
C ASP A 279 3.72 10.66 26.78
N MET A 280 4.89 10.29 26.25
CA MET A 280 5.20 10.34 24.81
C MET A 280 5.02 8.98 24.12
N LEU A 281 5.01 7.88 24.87
CA LEU A 281 4.92 6.54 24.31
C LEU A 281 3.46 6.07 24.23
N PRO A 282 3.08 5.35 23.15
CA PRO A 282 1.72 4.85 22.99
C PRO A 282 1.40 3.75 24.00
N THR A 283 0.17 3.75 24.44
CA THR A 283 -0.42 2.71 25.28
C THR A 283 -1.30 1.77 24.45
N MET A 284 -1.55 0.58 25.01
CA MET A 284 -2.54 -0.37 24.51
C MET A 284 -3.47 -0.81 25.65
N SER A 285 -4.66 -1.26 25.27
CA SER A 285 -5.64 -1.85 26.17
C SER A 285 -6.12 -3.18 25.58
N ILE A 286 -6.09 -4.23 26.38
CA ILE A 286 -6.69 -5.53 26.03
C ILE A 286 -7.80 -5.77 27.03
N ASP A 287 -9.04 -5.87 26.54
CA ASP A 287 -10.27 -6.02 27.34
C ASP A 287 -10.34 -5.00 28.51
N GLY A 288 -9.89 -3.77 28.26
CA GLY A 288 -9.90 -2.66 29.22
C GLY A 288 -8.73 -2.63 30.22
N ILE A 289 -7.73 -3.50 30.05
CA ILE A 289 -6.50 -3.49 30.84
C ILE A 289 -5.40 -2.77 30.06
N SER A 290 -5.03 -1.56 30.50
CA SER A 290 -4.02 -0.74 29.84
C SER A 290 -2.59 -1.14 30.23
N SER A 291 -1.68 -1.03 29.25
CA SER A 291 -0.23 -1.23 29.39
C SER A 291 0.52 -0.46 28.28
N PRO A 292 1.83 -0.23 28.40
CA PRO A 292 2.61 0.32 27.29
C PRO A 292 2.55 -0.60 26.06
N LEU A 293 2.35 -0.01 24.87
CA LEU A 293 2.36 -0.75 23.60
C LEU A 293 3.79 -1.15 23.20
N VAL A 294 4.74 -0.26 23.41
CA VAL A 294 6.16 -0.46 23.07
C VAL A 294 7.05 -0.24 24.28
N ASN A 295 8.20 -0.91 24.31
CA ASN A 295 9.26 -0.63 25.29
C ASN A 295 10.36 0.17 24.60
N VAL A 296 11.09 1.01 25.33
CA VAL A 296 12.20 1.81 24.81
C VAL A 296 13.21 0.96 24.02
N GLY A 297 13.57 -0.22 24.51
CA GLY A 297 14.50 -1.12 23.84
C GLY A 297 13.97 -1.77 22.55
N ASP A 298 12.70 -1.61 22.25
CA ASP A 298 12.07 -2.07 21.01
C ASP A 298 11.94 -0.95 19.96
N CYS A 299 12.34 0.27 20.32
CA CYS A 299 12.34 1.43 19.44
C CYS A 299 13.71 1.61 18.77
N LEU A 300 13.67 2.13 17.56
CA LEU A 300 14.82 2.48 16.75
C LEU A 300 14.83 3.99 16.50
N ILE A 301 16.01 4.54 16.34
CA ILE A 301 16.22 5.93 15.91
C ILE A 301 17.23 5.96 14.77
N THR A 302 17.17 7.01 13.98
CA THR A 302 18.12 7.25 12.90
C THR A 302 19.52 7.53 13.49
N ASP A 303 20.54 6.85 12.97
CA ASP A 303 21.93 7.20 13.24
C ASP A 303 22.29 8.47 12.47
N SER A 304 22.50 9.58 13.18
CA SER A 304 22.83 10.88 12.58
C SER A 304 24.16 10.93 11.84
N GLU A 305 25.03 9.95 12.09
CA GLU A 305 26.34 9.84 11.40
C GLU A 305 26.25 9.01 10.10
N HIS A 306 25.11 8.36 9.85
CA HIS A 306 24.92 7.54 8.66
C HIS A 306 24.74 8.42 7.42
N GLU A 307 25.28 8.00 6.28
CA GLU A 307 25.23 8.78 5.02
C GLU A 307 23.80 8.99 4.49
N LEU A 308 22.87 8.09 4.80
CA LEU A 308 21.46 8.19 4.44
C LEU A 308 20.64 8.97 5.46
N SER A 309 21.25 9.47 6.55
CA SER A 309 20.52 10.20 7.58
C SER A 309 19.83 11.44 6.99
N PRO A 310 18.52 11.63 7.19
CA PRO A 310 17.85 12.89 6.85
C PRO A 310 18.42 14.08 7.63
N ALA A 311 18.41 15.25 7.03
CA ALA A 311 18.90 16.49 7.65
C ALA A 311 17.93 17.07 8.69
N VAL A 312 17.44 16.22 9.61
CA VAL A 312 16.53 16.58 10.71
C VAL A 312 17.07 16.11 12.04
N ASN A 313 16.78 16.85 13.12
CA ASN A 313 17.28 16.52 14.45
C ASN A 313 16.39 15.50 15.19
N GLY A 314 15.23 15.17 14.66
CA GLY A 314 14.28 14.21 15.22
C GLY A 314 12.89 14.34 14.62
N TYR A 315 12.02 13.43 15.02
CA TYR A 315 10.62 13.41 14.57
C TYR A 315 9.67 13.35 15.76
N PRO A 316 8.55 14.07 15.74
CA PRO A 316 7.54 14.00 16.79
C PRO A 316 6.62 12.79 16.63
N THR A 317 6.56 12.22 15.44
CA THR A 317 5.74 11.05 15.09
C THR A 317 6.61 9.80 15.04
N MET A 318 6.12 8.73 15.63
CA MET A 318 6.72 7.41 15.48
C MET A 318 5.86 6.52 14.60
N THR A 319 6.51 5.70 13.80
CA THR A 319 5.89 4.58 13.10
C THR A 319 5.99 3.33 13.98
N ILE A 320 4.89 2.60 14.09
CA ILE A 320 4.78 1.40 14.93
C ILE A 320 4.45 0.21 14.05
N LEU A 321 5.27 -0.83 14.13
CA LEU A 321 5.00 -2.15 13.54
C LEU A 321 4.47 -3.07 14.64
N ILE A 322 3.36 -3.75 14.38
CA ILE A 322 2.71 -4.62 15.35
C ILE A 322 2.45 -5.98 14.70
N ALA A 323 2.90 -7.06 15.33
CA ALA A 323 2.53 -8.42 14.94
C ALA A 323 1.51 -8.96 15.93
N VAL A 324 0.31 -9.25 15.47
CA VAL A 324 -0.78 -9.85 16.25
C VAL A 324 -0.91 -11.32 15.88
N ASP A 325 -0.79 -12.18 16.88
CA ASP A 325 -0.98 -13.62 16.76
C ASP A 325 -2.45 -13.98 16.96
N LEU A 326 -3.10 -14.47 15.93
CA LEU A 326 -4.54 -14.82 15.95
C LEU A 326 -4.82 -16.10 16.75
N VAL A 327 -3.85 -17.00 16.88
CA VAL A 327 -3.98 -18.22 17.69
C VAL A 327 -3.93 -17.87 19.18
N ASP A 328 -2.90 -17.11 19.58
CA ASP A 328 -2.71 -16.68 20.97
C ASP A 328 -3.60 -15.47 21.32
N ARG A 329 -4.19 -14.83 20.33
CA ARG A 329 -5.03 -13.62 20.45
C ARG A 329 -4.34 -12.51 21.23
N SER A 330 -3.10 -12.23 20.86
CA SER A 330 -2.25 -11.29 21.58
C SER A 330 -1.26 -10.58 20.66
N ILE A 331 -0.74 -9.44 21.10
CA ILE A 331 0.40 -8.81 20.43
C ILE A 331 1.65 -9.63 20.69
N ALA A 332 2.16 -10.31 19.66
CA ALA A 332 3.40 -11.06 19.76
C ALA A 332 4.62 -10.12 19.89
N LYS A 333 4.60 -8.99 19.19
CA LYS A 333 5.62 -7.95 19.23
C LYS A 333 5.06 -6.63 18.72
N ALA A 334 5.45 -5.54 19.39
CA ALA A 334 5.37 -4.20 18.82
C ALA A 334 6.78 -3.60 18.77
N ARG A 335 7.08 -2.87 17.70
CA ARG A 335 8.36 -2.20 17.47
C ARG A 335 8.10 -0.81 16.94
N CYS A 336 8.88 0.18 17.38
CA CYS A 336 8.73 1.55 16.87
C CYS A 336 10.03 2.07 16.26
N TYR A 337 9.92 3.05 15.38
CA TYR A 337 11.02 3.91 14.98
C TYR A 337 10.53 5.35 14.78
N LEU A 338 11.45 6.31 15.04
CA LEU A 338 11.13 7.73 15.01
C LEU A 338 11.30 8.31 13.61
N GLU A 339 10.38 7.95 12.72
CA GLU A 339 10.22 8.58 11.41
C GLU A 339 8.78 8.35 10.95
N PRO A 340 8.19 9.26 10.16
CA PRO A 340 6.96 8.97 9.45
C PRO A 340 7.23 7.94 8.35
N THR A 341 6.28 7.07 8.05
CA THR A 341 6.33 6.23 6.84
C THR A 341 5.33 6.74 5.82
N ASP A 342 5.71 6.78 4.55
CA ASP A 342 4.84 7.20 3.45
C ASP A 342 4.22 6.01 2.71
N GLY A 343 4.74 4.81 2.92
CA GLY A 343 4.23 3.61 2.28
C GLY A 343 4.73 2.33 2.91
N ILE A 344 4.01 1.25 2.61
CA ILE A 344 4.33 -0.11 3.01
C ILE A 344 4.29 -1.02 1.80
N TYR A 345 5.27 -1.88 1.66
CA TYR A 345 5.24 -3.02 0.79
C TYR A 345 5.60 -4.28 1.59
N VAL A 346 4.87 -5.35 1.40
CA VAL A 346 5.14 -6.61 2.11
C VAL A 346 5.31 -7.72 1.08
N SER A 347 6.55 -8.20 0.98
CA SER A 347 6.87 -9.38 0.19
C SER A 347 6.61 -10.66 0.99
N GLN A 348 6.87 -11.80 0.39
CA GLN A 348 6.79 -13.07 1.11
C GLN A 348 7.80 -13.19 2.25
N ASN A 349 8.84 -12.38 2.31
CA ASN A 349 9.96 -12.50 3.24
C ASN A 349 10.15 -11.32 4.16
N ALA A 350 9.66 -10.13 3.80
CA ALA A 350 9.96 -8.90 4.50
C ALA A 350 8.84 -7.87 4.42
N ILE A 351 8.86 -6.95 5.37
CA ILE A 351 8.10 -5.71 5.36
C ILE A 351 9.06 -4.60 4.97
N TYR A 352 8.71 -3.83 3.97
CA TYR A 352 9.43 -2.63 3.53
C TYR A 352 8.59 -1.40 3.86
N LEU A 353 9.18 -0.49 4.60
CA LEU A 353 8.60 0.81 4.91
C LEU A 353 9.40 1.88 4.20
N SER A 354 8.72 2.81 3.57
CA SER A 354 9.38 3.85 2.78
C SER A 354 9.03 5.24 3.28
N GLN A 355 10.00 6.15 3.14
CA GLN A 355 9.88 7.56 3.44
C GLN A 355 10.49 8.37 2.30
N ILE A 356 9.87 9.49 1.93
CA ILE A 356 10.45 10.43 0.99
C ILE A 356 11.25 11.46 1.77
N ASP A 357 12.54 11.58 1.42
CA ASP A 357 13.43 12.63 1.89
C ASP A 357 13.61 13.66 0.78
N TYR A 358 13.34 14.94 1.09
CA TYR A 358 13.46 16.06 0.16
C TYR A 358 14.66 16.92 0.53
N ASP A 359 15.53 17.19 -0.42
CA ASP A 359 16.59 18.17 -0.29
C ASP A 359 16.20 19.48 -0.98
N ASP A 360 15.62 20.38 -0.20
CA ASP A 360 15.21 21.72 -0.64
C ASP A 360 16.38 22.71 -0.63
N SER A 361 17.57 22.32 -0.19
CA SER A 361 18.75 23.18 -0.11
C SER A 361 19.40 23.41 -1.47
N LEU A 362 19.07 22.57 -2.46
CA LEU A 362 19.62 22.63 -3.81
C LEU A 362 18.83 23.63 -4.67
N ILE A 363 19.52 24.19 -5.69
CA ILE A 363 18.87 25.07 -6.68
C ILE A 363 17.79 24.31 -7.46
N GLU A 364 17.99 23.01 -7.69
CA GLU A 364 17.01 22.07 -8.22
C GLU A 364 16.65 21.10 -7.07
N PRO A 365 15.44 21.19 -6.48
CA PRO A 365 15.03 20.28 -5.42
C PRO A 365 15.14 18.83 -5.88
N SER A 366 15.77 18.01 -5.07
CA SER A 366 15.86 16.58 -5.31
C SER A 366 15.08 15.80 -4.24
N SER A 367 14.62 14.61 -4.61
CA SER A 367 14.01 13.70 -3.66
C SER A 367 14.69 12.33 -3.75
N ARG A 368 14.68 11.62 -2.63
CA ARG A 368 15.04 10.22 -2.57
C ARG A 368 14.04 9.46 -1.72
N THR A 369 13.82 8.21 -2.05
CA THR A 369 13.01 7.31 -1.24
C THR A 369 13.95 6.48 -0.37
N ILE A 370 13.87 6.68 0.94
CA ILE A 370 14.56 5.85 1.93
C ILE A 370 13.65 4.65 2.23
N ILE A 371 14.24 3.46 2.34
CA ILE A 371 13.52 2.21 2.53
C ILE A 371 14.13 1.47 3.72
N HIS A 372 13.28 1.05 4.65
CA HIS A 372 13.66 0.22 5.79
C HIS A 372 13.07 -1.18 5.60
N ARG A 373 13.90 -2.21 5.77
CA ARG A 373 13.52 -3.61 5.67
C ARG A 373 13.42 -4.25 7.04
N PHE A 374 12.27 -4.88 7.33
CA PHE A 374 12.02 -5.65 8.53
C PHE A 374 11.67 -7.10 8.20
N GLU A 375 11.98 -8.04 9.10
CA GLU A 375 11.55 -9.43 8.94
C GLU A 375 10.03 -9.57 8.99
N LEU A 376 9.46 -10.34 8.08
CA LEU A 376 8.07 -10.76 8.13
C LEU A 376 7.91 -11.96 9.07
N THR A 377 8.23 -11.76 10.35
CA THR A 377 8.13 -12.73 11.44
C THR A 377 7.51 -12.09 12.68
N LYS A 378 7.12 -12.90 13.66
CA LYS A 378 6.61 -12.38 14.96
C LYS A 378 7.56 -11.41 15.66
N ASN A 379 8.87 -11.42 15.35
CA ASN A 379 9.88 -10.58 16.01
C ASN A 379 10.05 -9.20 15.35
N LEU A 380 9.64 -9.04 14.10
CA LEU A 380 9.77 -7.80 13.33
C LEU A 380 11.21 -7.25 13.35
N GLY A 381 12.21 -8.13 13.17
CA GLY A 381 13.63 -7.75 13.24
C GLY A 381 14.01 -6.77 12.14
N TYR A 382 14.64 -5.65 12.48
CA TYR A 382 15.21 -4.73 11.49
C TYR A 382 16.39 -5.40 10.78
N GLN A 383 16.46 -5.27 9.44
CA GLN A 383 17.45 -5.97 8.62
C GLN A 383 18.34 -5.03 7.80
N GLY A 384 17.97 -3.77 7.66
CA GLY A 384 18.77 -2.79 6.94
C GLY A 384 17.94 -1.73 6.24
N SER A 385 18.62 -0.69 5.75
CA SER A 385 18.04 0.40 4.99
C SER A 385 18.80 0.66 3.72
N GLY A 386 18.15 1.30 2.76
CA GLY A 386 18.75 1.77 1.52
C GLY A 386 17.98 2.94 0.96
N ALA A 387 18.44 3.48 -0.15
CA ALA A 387 17.76 4.59 -0.82
C ALA A 387 17.73 4.40 -2.34
N ALA A 388 16.67 4.93 -2.94
CA ALA A 388 16.52 5.10 -4.38
C ALA A 388 16.28 6.58 -4.68
N GLU A 389 16.90 7.10 -5.75
CA GLU A 389 16.69 8.47 -6.21
C GLU A 389 15.26 8.64 -6.72
N GLY A 390 14.61 9.75 -6.39
CA GLY A 390 13.22 10.05 -6.74
C GLY A 390 12.21 9.54 -5.71
N SER A 391 10.93 9.75 -6.01
CA SER A 391 9.80 9.44 -5.15
C SER A 391 8.96 8.30 -5.72
N LEU A 392 8.52 7.37 -4.89
CA LEU A 392 7.51 6.37 -5.23
C LEU A 392 6.12 6.99 -5.41
N TYR A 393 5.90 8.24 -4.97
CA TYR A 393 4.57 8.79 -4.67
C TYR A 393 4.17 10.01 -5.51
N LEU A 394 4.78 10.24 -6.67
CA LEU A 394 4.48 11.42 -7.48
C LEU A 394 3.34 11.24 -8.49
N SER A 395 2.96 10.03 -8.84
CA SER A 395 1.84 9.73 -9.75
C SER A 395 1.56 8.24 -9.82
N GLY A 396 0.36 7.85 -10.23
CA GLY A 396 -0.05 6.46 -10.45
C GLY A 396 -0.06 5.59 -9.19
N ASP A 397 -0.31 4.30 -9.38
CA ASP A 397 -0.38 3.34 -8.29
C ASP A 397 1.01 2.99 -7.73
N ARG A 398 1.19 3.18 -6.43
CA ARG A 398 2.49 3.10 -5.74
C ARG A 398 2.95 1.69 -5.50
N ASP A 399 2.04 0.82 -5.14
CA ASP A 399 2.36 -0.52 -4.67
C ASP A 399 2.91 -1.37 -5.80
N PHE A 400 2.50 -1.11 -7.04
CA PHE A 400 3.08 -1.75 -8.22
C PHE A 400 4.48 -1.25 -8.57
N ARG A 401 4.92 -0.13 -8.00
CA ARG A 401 6.24 0.44 -8.26
C ARG A 401 7.37 -0.19 -7.46
N ILE A 402 7.05 -1.11 -6.55
CA ILE A 402 7.99 -1.83 -5.71
C ILE A 402 7.72 -3.32 -5.76
N ASN A 403 8.78 -4.14 -5.84
CA ASN A 403 8.67 -5.58 -5.89
C ASN A 403 9.95 -6.25 -5.40
N GLU A 404 9.85 -7.33 -4.62
CA GLU A 404 10.97 -8.20 -4.28
C GLU A 404 10.94 -9.46 -5.16
N HIS A 405 12.03 -9.72 -5.90
CA HIS A 405 12.18 -10.88 -6.74
C HIS A 405 13.60 -11.44 -6.67
N ASP A 406 13.75 -12.74 -6.43
CA ASP A 406 15.04 -13.43 -6.32
C ASP A 406 16.04 -12.75 -5.37
N GLY A 407 15.52 -12.14 -4.27
CA GLY A 407 16.32 -11.46 -3.26
C GLY A 407 16.81 -10.07 -3.67
N TYR A 408 16.28 -9.52 -4.76
CA TYR A 408 16.46 -8.13 -5.18
C TYR A 408 15.18 -7.33 -4.94
N LEU A 409 15.32 -6.15 -4.37
CA LEU A 409 14.24 -5.17 -4.28
C LEU A 409 14.32 -4.26 -5.51
N ARG A 410 13.23 -4.16 -6.26
CA ARG A 410 13.13 -3.39 -7.51
C ARG A 410 12.14 -2.26 -7.31
N LEU A 411 12.52 -1.03 -7.68
CA LEU A 411 11.70 0.16 -7.48
C LEU A 411 11.67 1.00 -8.74
N VAL A 412 10.49 1.54 -9.07
CA VAL A 412 10.32 2.58 -10.09
C VAL A 412 9.93 3.87 -9.40
N THR A 413 10.82 4.85 -9.45
CA THR A 413 10.63 6.17 -8.83
C THR A 413 10.46 7.25 -9.88
N THR A 414 9.88 8.37 -9.47
CA THR A 414 9.74 9.57 -10.29
C THR A 414 10.46 10.74 -9.61
N GLN A 415 11.30 11.46 -10.36
CA GLN A 415 11.98 12.68 -9.92
C GLN A 415 11.35 13.86 -10.64
N ARG A 416 11.08 14.96 -9.92
CA ARG A 416 10.77 16.24 -10.54
C ARG A 416 12.07 16.90 -11.00
N THR A 417 12.09 17.40 -12.24
CA THR A 417 13.22 18.07 -12.85
C THR A 417 12.80 19.45 -13.34
N GLY A 418 13.53 20.50 -12.93
CA GLY A 418 13.28 21.88 -13.35
C GLY A 418 12.22 22.65 -12.54
N ASP A 419 11.98 23.91 -12.95
CA ASP A 419 11.14 24.88 -12.26
C ASP A 419 9.62 24.64 -12.41
N SER A 420 9.19 23.72 -13.29
CA SER A 420 7.79 23.41 -13.51
C SER A 420 7.41 22.08 -12.86
N SER A 421 6.23 22.05 -12.24
CA SER A 421 5.68 20.84 -11.63
C SER A 421 5.46 19.68 -12.64
N ASP A 422 5.52 19.99 -13.92
CA ASP A 422 5.15 19.09 -15.01
C ASP A 422 6.37 18.40 -15.64
N THR A 423 7.61 18.75 -15.20
CA THR A 423 8.82 18.12 -15.71
C THR A 423 9.21 16.98 -14.78
N VAL A 424 9.12 15.75 -15.28
CA VAL A 424 9.39 14.53 -14.51
C VAL A 424 10.27 13.56 -15.30
N ASP A 425 11.14 12.86 -14.57
CA ASP A 425 11.93 11.73 -15.07
C ASP A 425 11.68 10.49 -14.21
N HIS A 426 11.71 9.32 -14.81
CA HIS A 426 11.49 8.04 -14.14
C HIS A 426 12.79 7.25 -14.04
N LYS A 427 12.95 6.53 -12.93
CA LYS A 427 14.14 5.73 -12.68
C LYS A 427 13.75 4.37 -12.08
N LEU A 428 14.30 3.30 -12.64
CA LEU A 428 14.33 2.00 -12.01
C LEU A 428 15.59 1.91 -11.15
N SER A 429 15.43 1.45 -9.90
CA SER A 429 16.52 1.13 -8.99
C SER A 429 16.39 -0.32 -8.53
N ILE A 430 17.50 -1.04 -8.50
CA ILE A 430 17.58 -2.43 -8.03
C ILE A 430 18.52 -2.46 -6.83
N LEU A 431 18.00 -2.91 -5.68
CA LEU A 431 18.74 -3.00 -4.42
C LEU A 431 18.85 -4.46 -3.97
N LYS A 432 19.85 -4.74 -3.14
CA LYS A 432 20.05 -6.06 -2.54
C LYS A 432 20.47 -5.96 -1.08
N LEU A 433 19.87 -6.82 -0.24
CA LEU A 433 20.22 -6.88 1.16
C LEU A 433 21.67 -7.35 1.36
N ASN A 434 22.45 -6.52 2.04
CA ASN A 434 23.77 -6.80 2.56
C ASN A 434 23.66 -7.03 4.09
N THR A 435 23.65 -8.28 4.48
CA THR A 435 23.48 -8.63 5.89
C THR A 435 24.70 -8.36 6.77
N GLN A 436 25.86 -8.05 6.17
CA GLN A 436 27.09 -7.73 6.92
C GLN A 436 27.07 -6.28 7.38
N ASP A 437 26.61 -5.38 6.50
CA ASP A 437 26.59 -3.94 6.75
C ASP A 437 25.20 -3.45 7.22
N VAL A 438 24.17 -4.34 7.23
CA VAL A 438 22.77 -4.03 7.59
C VAL A 438 22.19 -2.97 6.64
N GLU A 439 22.48 -3.12 5.34
CA GLU A 439 22.10 -2.18 4.29
C GLU A 439 21.39 -2.86 3.12
N LEU A 440 20.64 -2.07 2.36
CA LEU A 440 20.16 -2.41 1.02
C LEU A 440 21.06 -1.73 0.00
N ASP A 441 22.07 -2.46 -0.48
CA ASP A 441 23.04 -1.92 -1.44
C ASP A 441 22.39 -1.67 -2.79
N LEU A 442 22.61 -0.51 -3.40
CA LEU A 442 22.20 -0.22 -4.76
C LEU A 442 23.04 -1.04 -5.75
N VAL A 443 22.41 -1.94 -6.48
CA VAL A 443 23.04 -2.84 -7.46
C VAL A 443 23.13 -2.20 -8.83
N SER A 444 22.04 -1.60 -9.31
CA SER A 444 21.96 -0.96 -10.60
C SER A 444 20.82 0.05 -10.69
N THR A 445 20.87 0.92 -11.70
CA THR A 445 19.79 1.85 -12.06
C THR A 445 19.56 1.85 -13.56
N LEU A 446 18.36 2.24 -14.00
CA LEU A 446 18.03 2.55 -15.38
C LEU A 446 17.16 3.83 -15.38
N PRO A 447 17.54 4.90 -16.16
CA PRO A 447 18.74 5.00 -16.98
C PRO A 447 20.05 5.10 -16.17
N ASN A 448 21.17 4.84 -16.84
CA ASN A 448 22.53 4.99 -16.30
C ASN A 448 23.52 5.38 -17.42
N SER A 449 24.81 5.51 -17.11
CA SER A 449 25.81 5.96 -18.08
C SER A 449 26.03 5.00 -19.24
N GLU A 450 25.77 3.71 -19.09
CA GLU A 450 25.90 2.70 -20.15
C GLU A 450 24.61 2.52 -20.94
N ARG A 451 23.48 2.83 -20.29
CA ARG A 451 22.13 2.76 -20.84
C ARG A 451 21.40 4.08 -20.57
N PRO A 452 21.66 5.11 -21.40
CA PRO A 452 21.18 6.47 -21.14
C PRO A 452 19.73 6.71 -21.62
N GLU A 453 19.08 5.71 -22.24
CA GLU A 453 17.70 5.83 -22.69
C GLU A 453 16.77 6.06 -21.51
N ALA A 454 16.01 7.16 -21.54
CA ALA A 454 15.04 7.50 -20.52
C ALA A 454 13.85 6.53 -20.52
N ILE A 455 13.30 6.28 -19.35
CA ILE A 455 11.99 5.64 -19.21
C ILE A 455 10.92 6.71 -19.42
N GLY A 456 10.13 6.56 -20.48
CA GLY A 456 9.17 7.61 -20.89
C GLY A 456 9.81 8.72 -21.74
N LYS A 457 8.95 9.50 -22.38
CA LYS A 457 9.36 10.72 -23.07
C LYS A 457 9.40 11.88 -22.06
N PRO A 458 10.08 12.99 -22.39
CA PRO A 458 10.10 14.15 -21.49
C PRO A 458 8.69 14.59 -21.10
N ASN A 459 8.45 14.77 -19.82
CA ASN A 459 7.21 15.22 -19.20
C ASN A 459 6.04 14.21 -19.22
N GLU A 460 6.24 12.98 -19.64
CA GLU A 460 5.23 11.94 -19.50
C GLU A 460 5.12 11.51 -18.02
N ALA A 461 3.92 11.53 -17.46
CA ALA A 461 3.65 10.97 -16.14
C ALA A 461 3.59 9.44 -16.20
N LEU A 462 4.01 8.76 -15.13
CA LEU A 462 3.95 7.31 -15.03
C LEU A 462 2.58 6.90 -14.45
N TYR A 463 1.83 6.10 -15.18
CA TYR A 463 0.50 5.60 -14.83
C TYR A 463 0.55 4.14 -14.39
N GLY A 464 0.67 3.21 -15.31
CA GLY A 464 0.70 1.78 -15.03
C GLY A 464 2.11 1.24 -14.82
N VAL A 465 2.31 0.42 -13.81
CA VAL A 465 3.56 -0.32 -13.54
C VAL A 465 3.22 -1.77 -13.25
N ARG A 466 3.96 -2.71 -13.82
CA ARG A 466 3.82 -4.12 -13.50
C ARG A 466 5.12 -4.88 -13.60
N PHE A 467 5.59 -5.42 -12.48
CA PHE A 467 6.66 -6.42 -12.47
C PHE A 467 6.06 -7.80 -12.74
N MET A 468 6.67 -8.57 -13.63
CA MET A 468 6.24 -9.90 -14.01
C MET A 468 7.47 -10.77 -14.27
N GLY A 469 7.88 -11.57 -13.29
CA GLY A 469 9.12 -12.33 -13.35
C GLY A 469 10.33 -11.44 -13.65
N ASP A 470 11.02 -11.73 -14.76
CA ASP A 470 12.18 -10.97 -15.23
C ASP A 470 11.81 -9.80 -16.16
N ALA A 471 10.55 -9.40 -16.21
CA ALA A 471 10.09 -8.26 -17.00
C ALA A 471 9.47 -7.17 -16.12
N LEU A 472 9.56 -5.92 -16.59
CA LEU A 472 8.84 -4.78 -16.04
C LEU A 472 8.12 -4.07 -17.19
N TYR A 473 6.83 -3.86 -17.01
CA TYR A 473 5.96 -3.14 -17.92
C TYR A 473 5.60 -1.78 -17.32
N LEU A 474 5.72 -0.73 -18.15
CA LEU A 474 5.51 0.66 -17.73
C LEU A 474 4.63 1.36 -18.76
N VAL A 475 3.60 2.07 -18.30
CA VAL A 475 2.78 2.96 -19.12
C VAL A 475 3.03 4.39 -18.70
N THR A 476 3.52 5.20 -19.63
CA THR A 476 3.71 6.64 -19.43
C THR A 476 2.73 7.41 -20.36
N PHE A 477 2.27 8.58 -19.96
CA PHE A 477 1.28 9.34 -20.72
C PHE A 477 1.48 10.85 -20.70
N GLU A 478 1.36 11.49 -21.86
CA GLU A 478 1.01 12.90 -22.05
C GLU A 478 -0.14 13.06 -23.07
N ARG A 479 -0.10 12.36 -24.19
CA ARG A 479 -1.10 12.39 -25.27
C ARG A 479 -1.23 11.10 -26.08
N ILE A 480 -0.19 10.29 -26.13
CA ILE A 480 -0.11 8.99 -26.80
C ILE A 480 0.74 8.11 -25.90
N ASP A 481 0.26 6.92 -25.56
CA ASP A 481 0.86 6.07 -24.56
C ASP A 481 1.82 5.06 -25.14
N PRO A 482 3.10 5.13 -24.82
CA PRO A 482 3.96 3.97 -24.96
C PRO A 482 3.83 3.03 -23.76
N LEU A 483 3.65 1.74 -24.05
CA LEU A 483 3.94 0.65 -23.12
C LEU A 483 5.42 0.30 -23.29
N TYR A 484 6.24 0.58 -22.30
CA TYR A 484 7.63 0.17 -22.25
C TYR A 484 7.77 -1.21 -21.64
N VAL A 485 8.68 -2.01 -22.19
CA VAL A 485 9.09 -3.30 -21.64
C VAL A 485 10.55 -3.23 -21.25
N VAL A 486 10.86 -3.50 -19.98
CA VAL A 486 12.22 -3.54 -19.46
C VAL A 486 12.60 -4.98 -19.12
N ASP A 487 13.71 -5.44 -19.66
CA ASP A 487 14.32 -6.73 -19.34
C ASP A 487 15.12 -6.62 -18.02
N LEU A 488 14.75 -7.41 -17.04
CA LEU A 488 15.34 -7.50 -15.70
C LEU A 488 16.05 -8.83 -15.45
N SER A 489 16.19 -9.69 -16.48
CA SER A 489 16.86 -11.00 -16.37
C SER A 489 18.30 -10.91 -15.86
N GLN A 490 18.93 -9.74 -16.02
CA GLN A 490 20.22 -9.39 -15.45
C GLN A 490 20.06 -8.22 -14.46
N PRO A 491 19.89 -8.46 -13.16
CA PRO A 491 19.67 -7.39 -12.18
C PRO A 491 20.78 -6.34 -12.12
N THR A 492 21.97 -6.66 -12.61
CA THR A 492 23.12 -5.71 -12.67
C THR A 492 23.15 -4.89 -13.96
N ASP A 493 22.35 -5.22 -14.97
CA ASP A 493 22.31 -4.56 -16.29
C ASP A 493 20.90 -4.55 -16.88
N PRO A 494 19.91 -3.91 -16.21
CA PRO A 494 18.55 -3.78 -16.74
C PRO A 494 18.53 -2.93 -18.01
N MET A 495 17.65 -3.26 -18.97
CA MET A 495 17.56 -2.52 -20.24
C MET A 495 16.14 -2.42 -20.78
N ILE A 496 15.81 -1.32 -21.47
CA ILE A 496 14.57 -1.21 -22.24
C ILE A 496 14.69 -2.19 -23.42
N ALA A 497 13.82 -3.19 -23.42
CA ALA A 497 13.79 -4.24 -24.44
C ALA A 497 12.86 -3.88 -25.60
N GLY A 498 11.73 -3.24 -25.35
CA GLY A 498 10.74 -2.90 -26.35
C GLY A 498 9.84 -1.73 -25.96
N GLU A 499 9.10 -1.23 -26.96
CA GLU A 499 8.11 -0.17 -26.82
C GLU A 499 6.91 -0.48 -27.72
N LEU A 500 5.70 -0.28 -27.24
CA LEU A 500 4.46 -0.39 -28.02
C LEU A 500 3.66 0.88 -27.84
N MET A 501 3.31 1.53 -28.98
CA MET A 501 2.41 2.69 -28.97
C MET A 501 0.96 2.21 -28.88
N VAL A 502 0.21 2.71 -27.90
CA VAL A 502 -1.21 2.37 -27.64
C VAL A 502 -2.06 3.62 -27.71
N THR A 503 -3.35 3.50 -27.97
CA THR A 503 -4.31 4.61 -27.93
C THR A 503 -5.07 4.60 -26.61
N GLY A 504 -5.13 5.72 -25.89
CA GLY A 504 -5.62 5.79 -24.51
C GLY A 504 -4.55 5.33 -23.53
N PHE A 505 -4.82 5.19 -22.26
CA PHE A 505 -3.84 4.80 -21.27
C PHE A 505 -4.35 3.70 -20.33
N SER A 506 -3.41 2.97 -19.71
CA SER A 506 -3.70 1.97 -18.71
C SER A 506 -3.14 2.39 -17.36
N ASP A 507 -4.00 2.55 -16.36
CA ASP A 507 -3.61 2.81 -14.97
C ASP A 507 -3.23 1.51 -14.25
N PHE A 508 -3.93 0.43 -14.59
CA PHE A 508 -3.76 -0.88 -13.97
C PHE A 508 -3.33 -1.91 -15.00
N LEU A 509 -2.33 -2.71 -14.66
CA LEU A 509 -1.80 -3.78 -15.49
C LEU A 509 -1.90 -5.13 -14.74
N HIS A 510 -2.56 -6.11 -15.36
CA HIS A 510 -2.69 -7.46 -14.84
C HIS A 510 -1.93 -8.47 -15.68
N ALA A 511 -1.06 -9.27 -15.03
CA ALA A 511 -0.39 -10.40 -15.67
C ALA A 511 -1.37 -11.56 -15.81
N VAL A 512 -1.75 -11.91 -17.04
CA VAL A 512 -2.61 -13.06 -17.32
C VAL A 512 -1.79 -14.36 -17.27
N ASN A 513 -0.63 -14.35 -17.89
CA ASN A 513 0.42 -15.36 -17.84
C ASN A 513 1.74 -14.74 -18.33
N ASP A 514 2.79 -15.54 -18.50
CA ASP A 514 4.11 -15.04 -18.91
C ASP A 514 4.12 -14.34 -20.29
N ASP A 515 3.15 -14.66 -21.17
CA ASP A 515 3.07 -14.17 -22.56
C ASP A 515 1.99 -13.09 -22.76
N LEU A 516 1.10 -12.89 -21.79
CA LEU A 516 -0.08 -12.02 -21.91
C LEU A 516 -0.20 -11.04 -20.76
N LEU A 517 -0.38 -9.77 -21.09
CA LEU A 517 -0.63 -8.67 -20.17
C LEU A 517 -1.97 -8.01 -20.51
N MET A 518 -2.80 -7.74 -19.52
CA MET A 518 -4.05 -6.98 -19.67
C MET A 518 -3.90 -5.59 -19.07
N GLY A 519 -4.30 -4.57 -19.80
CA GLY A 519 -4.39 -3.19 -19.33
C GLY A 519 -5.84 -2.79 -19.06
N LEU A 520 -6.09 -2.07 -17.97
CA LEU A 520 -7.33 -1.41 -17.63
C LEU A 520 -7.05 0.08 -17.45
N GLY A 521 -7.77 0.92 -18.14
CA GLY A 521 -7.55 2.37 -18.10
C GLY A 521 -8.67 3.15 -18.75
N GLN A 522 -8.31 4.13 -19.58
CA GLN A 522 -9.26 4.99 -20.28
C GLN A 522 -8.90 5.13 -21.76
N ASP A 523 -9.90 5.22 -22.62
CA ASP A 523 -9.70 5.61 -24.00
C ASP A 523 -9.67 7.14 -24.17
N GLU A 524 -9.43 7.61 -25.39
CA GLU A 524 -9.37 9.03 -25.74
C GLU A 524 -10.69 9.80 -25.53
N ASN A 525 -11.81 9.08 -25.37
CA ASN A 525 -13.13 9.64 -25.13
C ASN A 525 -13.50 9.67 -23.65
N GLY A 526 -12.64 9.15 -22.76
CA GLY A 526 -12.87 9.05 -21.33
C GLY A 526 -13.72 7.85 -20.92
N LEU A 527 -13.89 6.86 -21.78
CA LEU A 527 -14.54 5.59 -21.42
C LEU A 527 -13.53 4.64 -20.77
N VAL A 528 -14.00 3.80 -19.86
CA VAL A 528 -13.17 2.72 -19.29
C VAL A 528 -12.79 1.75 -20.40
N LYS A 529 -11.49 1.52 -20.57
CA LYS A 529 -10.92 0.68 -21.63
C LYS A 529 -10.19 -0.52 -21.04
N LEU A 530 -10.44 -1.67 -21.64
CA LEU A 530 -9.66 -2.90 -21.48
C LEU A 530 -8.84 -3.11 -22.74
N GLU A 531 -7.60 -3.59 -22.60
CA GLU A 531 -6.76 -3.98 -23.73
C GLU A 531 -5.90 -5.19 -23.36
N LEU A 532 -5.78 -6.14 -24.30
CA LEU A 532 -4.95 -7.32 -24.14
C LEU A 532 -3.69 -7.18 -25.00
N PHE A 533 -2.53 -7.44 -24.41
CA PHE A 533 -1.23 -7.36 -25.06
C PHE A 533 -0.57 -8.73 -25.12
N ASN A 534 -0.01 -9.06 -26.28
CA ASN A 534 0.94 -10.14 -26.42
C ASN A 534 2.34 -9.60 -26.09
N VAL A 535 2.97 -10.16 -25.09
CA VAL A 535 4.29 -9.76 -24.56
C VAL A 535 5.29 -10.92 -24.57
N ALA A 536 4.98 -12.02 -25.26
CA ALA A 536 5.85 -13.19 -25.41
C ALA A 536 7.24 -12.85 -25.98
N ASP A 537 7.31 -11.83 -26.85
CA ASP A 537 8.55 -11.23 -27.32
C ASP A 537 8.67 -9.82 -26.71
N MET A 538 9.49 -9.67 -25.68
CA MET A 538 9.73 -8.40 -25.01
C MET A 538 10.25 -7.31 -25.94
N THR A 539 10.87 -7.68 -27.08
CA THR A 539 11.41 -6.72 -28.05
C THR A 539 10.38 -6.25 -29.08
N ALA A 540 9.24 -6.93 -29.17
CA ALA A 540 8.21 -6.66 -30.14
C ALA A 540 6.79 -6.92 -29.58
N PRO A 541 6.40 -6.30 -28.44
CA PRO A 541 5.05 -6.45 -27.89
C PRO A 541 4.02 -5.87 -28.84
N TYR A 542 2.79 -6.41 -28.84
CA TYR A 542 1.70 -5.90 -29.68
C TYR A 542 0.34 -6.09 -29.04
N SER A 543 -0.61 -5.20 -29.40
CA SER A 543 -1.99 -5.28 -28.95
C SER A 543 -2.76 -6.37 -29.70
N LEU A 544 -3.54 -7.14 -28.96
CA LEU A 544 -4.50 -8.12 -29.48
C LEU A 544 -5.91 -7.53 -29.64
N GLY A 545 -6.10 -6.27 -29.23
CA GLY A 545 -7.35 -5.53 -29.28
C GLY A 545 -7.87 -5.15 -27.90
N GLY A 546 -8.86 -4.27 -27.89
CA GLY A 546 -9.45 -3.72 -26.67
C GLY A 546 -10.95 -3.54 -26.75
N ILE A 547 -11.58 -3.24 -25.61
CA ILE A 547 -13.00 -2.99 -25.41
C ILE A 547 -13.15 -1.70 -24.61
N SER A 548 -13.93 -0.72 -25.15
CA SER A 548 -14.37 0.47 -24.39
C SER A 548 -15.78 0.25 -23.84
N LEU A 549 -15.93 0.32 -22.51
CA LEU A 549 -17.18 -0.02 -21.82
C LEU A 549 -18.28 1.00 -22.13
N GLY A 550 -19.43 0.51 -22.58
CA GLY A 550 -20.60 1.33 -22.91
C GLY A 550 -20.51 2.07 -24.25
N GLU A 551 -19.42 1.96 -25.03
CA GLU A 551 -19.27 2.62 -26.32
C GLU A 551 -20.42 2.27 -27.27
N SER A 552 -20.74 0.99 -27.41
CA SER A 552 -21.84 0.50 -28.27
C SER A 552 -23.23 1.00 -27.87
N GLU A 553 -23.39 1.50 -26.64
CA GLU A 553 -24.62 2.05 -26.08
C GLU A 553 -24.65 3.58 -26.13
N GLY A 554 -23.59 4.23 -26.61
CA GLY A 554 -23.47 5.68 -26.68
C GLY A 554 -23.12 6.33 -25.34
N ALA A 555 -22.34 5.65 -24.50
CA ALA A 555 -21.81 6.23 -23.28
C ALA A 555 -20.95 7.46 -23.58
N SER A 556 -21.03 8.46 -22.71
CA SER A 556 -20.30 9.73 -22.85
C SER A 556 -19.08 9.82 -21.92
N TRP A 557 -19.02 8.99 -20.88
CA TRP A 557 -17.95 8.91 -19.91
C TRP A 557 -18.06 7.62 -19.08
N GLY A 558 -16.95 7.17 -18.49
CA GLY A 558 -16.91 6.00 -17.65
C GLY A 558 -15.85 6.10 -16.55
N TYR A 559 -16.16 5.52 -15.39
CA TYR A 559 -15.25 5.41 -14.27
C TYR A 559 -15.26 3.97 -13.75
N SER A 560 -14.11 3.46 -13.33
CA SER A 560 -13.99 2.18 -12.62
C SER A 560 -13.09 2.33 -11.41
N GLU A 561 -13.54 1.88 -10.25
CA GLU A 561 -12.70 1.79 -9.05
C GLU A 561 -11.49 0.87 -9.28
N ALA A 562 -11.64 -0.19 -10.07
CA ALA A 562 -10.58 -1.15 -10.37
C ALA A 562 -9.36 -0.55 -11.11
N ARG A 563 -9.45 0.69 -11.61
CA ARG A 563 -8.31 1.42 -12.16
C ARG A 563 -7.34 1.90 -11.09
N TYR A 564 -7.85 2.15 -9.87
CA TYR A 564 -7.12 2.80 -8.77
C TYR A 564 -7.12 1.97 -7.48
N ASN A 565 -8.01 0.98 -7.39
CA ASN A 565 -8.14 0.09 -6.26
C ASN A 565 -8.28 -1.34 -6.76
N ARG A 566 -7.24 -2.10 -6.62
CA ARG A 566 -7.13 -3.49 -7.05
C ARG A 566 -8.18 -4.42 -6.45
N HIS A 567 -8.62 -4.16 -5.22
CA HIS A 567 -9.62 -4.97 -4.55
C HIS A 567 -10.99 -4.92 -5.26
N ALA A 568 -11.19 -3.94 -6.14
CA ALA A 568 -12.36 -3.87 -6.99
C ALA A 568 -12.25 -4.74 -8.26
N PHE A 569 -11.04 -5.23 -8.60
CA PHE A 569 -10.81 -6.15 -9.69
C PHE A 569 -10.88 -7.59 -9.19
N THR A 570 -11.73 -8.41 -9.82
CA THR A 570 -11.86 -9.85 -9.48
C THR A 570 -11.40 -10.69 -10.63
N TYR A 571 -10.51 -11.64 -10.37
CA TYR A 571 -9.92 -12.51 -11.37
C TYR A 571 -9.95 -13.96 -10.94
N GLN A 572 -10.30 -14.86 -11.85
CA GLN A 572 -10.34 -16.30 -11.64
C GLN A 572 -9.69 -17.04 -12.81
N ALA A 573 -8.59 -17.71 -12.55
CA ALA A 573 -8.02 -18.65 -13.50
C ALA A 573 -8.90 -19.91 -13.54
N ILE A 574 -9.41 -20.25 -14.72
CA ILE A 574 -10.30 -21.42 -14.89
C ILE A 574 -9.49 -22.65 -15.35
N ASP A 575 -8.77 -22.51 -16.45
CA ASP A 575 -7.95 -23.59 -17.00
C ASP A 575 -6.78 -23.03 -17.83
N ALA A 576 -6.05 -23.87 -18.54
CA ALA A 576 -4.92 -23.45 -19.34
C ALA A 576 -5.31 -22.48 -20.48
N SER A 577 -6.56 -22.50 -20.97
CA SER A 577 -7.02 -21.76 -22.14
C SER A 577 -7.94 -20.58 -21.81
N LYS A 578 -8.51 -20.56 -20.59
CA LYS A 578 -9.57 -19.62 -20.23
C LYS A 578 -9.41 -19.06 -18.83
N ASP A 579 -9.74 -17.76 -18.67
CA ASP A 579 -9.92 -17.09 -17.39
C ASP A 579 -11.21 -16.28 -17.39
N ARG A 580 -11.68 -15.94 -16.19
CA ARG A 580 -12.82 -15.06 -15.93
C ARG A 580 -12.38 -13.87 -15.10
N PHE A 581 -12.97 -12.70 -15.35
CA PHE A 581 -12.74 -11.56 -14.50
C PHE A 581 -13.94 -10.62 -14.49
N LEU A 582 -13.99 -9.79 -13.45
CA LEU A 582 -15.07 -8.84 -13.21
C LEU A 582 -14.50 -7.46 -12.97
N ILE A 583 -15.17 -6.45 -13.55
CA ILE A 583 -14.81 -5.05 -13.37
C ILE A 583 -16.07 -4.25 -13.04
N PRO A 584 -16.16 -3.62 -11.86
CA PRO A 584 -17.21 -2.66 -11.58
C PRO A 584 -16.93 -1.36 -12.34
N ALA A 585 -17.96 -0.79 -12.96
CA ALA A 585 -17.85 0.50 -13.63
C ALA A 585 -19.14 1.31 -13.48
N THR A 586 -18.98 2.62 -13.35
CA THR A 586 -20.05 3.60 -13.48
C THR A 586 -19.98 4.17 -14.88
N ILE A 587 -21.07 4.04 -15.66
CA ILE A 587 -21.16 4.50 -17.04
C ILE A 587 -22.15 5.64 -17.11
N SER A 588 -21.75 6.76 -17.71
CA SER A 588 -22.56 7.96 -17.88
C SER A 588 -23.07 8.09 -19.30
N PHE A 589 -24.35 8.43 -19.42
CA PHE A 589 -25.04 8.69 -20.66
C PHE A 589 -25.57 10.13 -20.65
N TYR A 590 -25.49 10.81 -21.77
CA TYR A 590 -26.09 12.14 -21.92
C TYR A 590 -27.27 12.11 -22.90
N SER A 591 -28.40 12.62 -22.44
CA SER A 591 -29.50 12.90 -23.36
C SER A 591 -30.02 14.33 -23.18
N ALA A 592 -30.49 14.96 -24.29
CA ALA A 592 -31.01 16.32 -24.24
C ALA A 592 -32.30 16.47 -23.41
N GLU A 593 -33.02 15.38 -23.18
CA GLU A 593 -34.27 15.35 -22.38
C GLU A 593 -34.05 15.14 -20.89
N MET A 594 -33.08 14.30 -20.52
CA MET A 594 -32.87 13.87 -19.12
C MET A 594 -31.54 14.31 -18.55
N GLY A 595 -30.66 14.97 -19.34
CA GLY A 595 -29.31 15.35 -18.93
C GLY A 595 -28.39 14.14 -18.79
N TYR A 596 -27.43 14.22 -17.86
CA TYR A 596 -26.54 13.12 -17.51
C TYR A 596 -27.28 12.06 -16.65
N GLN A 597 -27.06 10.82 -17.00
CA GLN A 597 -27.58 9.66 -16.28
C GLN A 597 -26.43 8.67 -16.07
N GLU A 598 -26.33 8.12 -14.88
CA GLU A 598 -25.31 7.16 -14.53
C GLU A 598 -25.93 5.79 -14.26
N ASP A 599 -25.19 4.74 -14.57
CA ASP A 599 -25.57 3.36 -14.31
C ASP A 599 -24.35 2.61 -13.73
N ASN A 600 -24.50 2.09 -12.51
CA ASN A 600 -23.48 1.31 -11.85
C ASN A 600 -23.61 -0.15 -12.29
N ARG A 601 -22.55 -0.69 -12.85
CA ARG A 601 -22.54 -2.03 -13.44
C ARG A 601 -21.34 -2.82 -12.99
N LEU A 602 -21.52 -4.14 -12.87
CA LEU A 602 -20.42 -5.09 -12.83
C LEU A 602 -20.37 -5.76 -14.22
N TYR A 603 -19.29 -5.53 -14.94
CA TYR A 603 -19.04 -6.18 -16.22
C TYR A 603 -18.33 -7.51 -16.01
N MET A 604 -18.74 -8.52 -16.81
CA MET A 604 -18.27 -9.90 -16.77
C MET A 604 -17.54 -10.24 -18.04
N PHE A 605 -16.30 -10.70 -17.94
CA PHE A 605 -15.44 -10.98 -19.08
C PHE A 605 -14.81 -12.38 -19.02
N GLU A 606 -14.52 -12.91 -20.19
CA GLU A 606 -13.65 -14.07 -20.36
C GLU A 606 -12.42 -13.72 -21.18
N ILE A 607 -11.25 -14.22 -20.77
CA ILE A 607 -10.08 -14.31 -21.63
C ILE A 607 -10.07 -15.72 -22.21
N ASN A 608 -10.10 -15.80 -23.53
CA ASN A 608 -10.13 -17.06 -24.26
C ASN A 608 -8.81 -17.31 -24.99
N SER A 609 -8.47 -18.59 -25.21
CA SER A 609 -7.27 -19.04 -25.95
C SER A 609 -5.95 -18.53 -25.36
N LYS A 610 -5.88 -18.29 -24.06
CA LYS A 610 -4.65 -17.75 -23.41
C LYS A 610 -3.44 -18.69 -23.49
N ASP A 611 -3.65 -19.97 -23.77
CA ASP A 611 -2.61 -20.97 -24.06
C ASP A 611 -1.93 -20.76 -25.44
N ASN A 612 -2.48 -19.87 -26.26
CA ASN A 612 -1.88 -19.41 -27.50
C ASN A 612 -1.96 -17.88 -27.57
N ALA A 613 -0.94 -17.21 -27.05
CA ALA A 613 -0.91 -15.77 -26.90
C ALA A 613 -1.26 -14.99 -28.18
N ALA A 614 -0.99 -15.55 -29.39
CA ALA A 614 -1.33 -14.89 -30.65
C ALA A 614 -2.81 -14.95 -31.01
N LEU A 615 -3.60 -15.80 -30.36
CA LEU A 615 -5.04 -16.00 -30.60
C LEU A 615 -5.89 -15.60 -29.38
N ALA A 616 -5.27 -15.14 -28.32
CA ALA A 616 -5.97 -14.74 -27.10
C ALA A 616 -6.92 -13.55 -27.38
N SER A 617 -8.09 -13.58 -26.73
CA SER A 617 -9.10 -12.52 -26.84
C SER A 617 -9.76 -12.25 -25.49
N ILE A 618 -10.31 -11.04 -25.35
CA ILE A 618 -11.23 -10.67 -24.27
C ILE A 618 -12.62 -10.59 -24.85
N ASP A 619 -13.59 -11.24 -24.22
CA ASP A 619 -14.99 -11.23 -24.62
C ASP A 619 -15.87 -10.78 -23.45
N GLU A 620 -16.73 -9.77 -23.64
CA GLU A 620 -17.78 -9.41 -22.68
C GLU A 620 -18.88 -10.47 -22.72
N ILE A 621 -19.13 -11.09 -21.57
CA ILE A 621 -20.15 -12.16 -21.41
C ILE A 621 -21.48 -11.55 -20.99
N GLY A 622 -21.46 -10.49 -20.21
CA GLY A 622 -22.63 -9.80 -19.72
C GLY A 622 -22.33 -8.85 -18.58
N ARG A 623 -23.39 -8.45 -17.88
CA ARG A 623 -23.26 -7.48 -16.79
C ARG A 623 -24.41 -7.59 -15.80
N ILE A 624 -24.14 -7.17 -14.56
CA ILE A 624 -25.14 -6.98 -13.48
C ILE A 624 -25.29 -5.48 -13.32
N SER A 625 -26.53 -4.93 -13.36
CA SER A 625 -26.79 -3.51 -13.12
C SER A 625 -27.28 -3.29 -11.69
N ALA A 626 -26.59 -2.43 -10.95
CA ALA A 626 -26.99 -1.99 -9.61
C ALA A 626 -27.87 -0.72 -9.67
N GLY A 627 -28.14 -0.17 -10.87
CA GLY A 627 -29.01 0.98 -11.07
C GLY A 627 -28.30 2.32 -10.89
N ARG A 628 -29.12 3.38 -10.67
CA ARG A 628 -28.71 4.78 -10.81
C ARG A 628 -28.39 5.47 -9.48
N GLU A 629 -28.46 4.80 -8.37
CA GLU A 629 -28.23 5.41 -7.06
C GLU A 629 -26.73 5.66 -6.87
N TRP A 630 -26.28 6.87 -7.19
CA TRP A 630 -24.88 7.29 -7.24
C TRP A 630 -24.28 7.66 -5.86
N TRP A 631 -25.13 7.93 -4.85
CA TRP A 631 -24.68 8.23 -3.49
C TRP A 631 -24.37 6.98 -2.64
N GLN A 632 -24.62 5.80 -3.17
CA GLN A 632 -24.19 4.58 -2.51
C GLN A 632 -22.70 4.42 -2.73
N SER A 633 -21.97 4.45 -1.64
CA SER A 633 -20.58 4.10 -1.39
C SER A 633 -19.64 3.89 -2.60
N ASN A 634 -18.41 4.38 -2.45
CA ASN A 634 -17.33 4.13 -3.39
C ASN A 634 -16.77 2.69 -3.34
N VAL A 635 -17.20 1.84 -2.41
CA VAL A 635 -16.73 0.47 -2.28
C VAL A 635 -17.52 -0.46 -3.18
N LYS A 636 -16.86 -1.00 -4.19
CA LYS A 636 -17.42 -1.99 -5.11
C LYS A 636 -16.53 -3.23 -5.11
N ARG A 637 -17.09 -4.37 -4.71
CA ARG A 637 -16.40 -5.66 -4.69
C ARG A 637 -17.21 -6.72 -5.40
N SER A 638 -16.54 -7.73 -5.86
CA SER A 638 -17.22 -8.87 -6.47
C SER A 638 -16.52 -10.19 -6.13
N VAL A 639 -17.28 -11.27 -6.17
CA VAL A 639 -16.82 -12.64 -5.93
C VAL A 639 -17.38 -13.52 -7.02
N ILE A 640 -16.55 -14.43 -7.53
CA ILE A 640 -16.96 -15.55 -8.38
C ILE A 640 -16.85 -16.83 -7.53
N HIS A 641 -17.90 -17.63 -7.47
CA HIS A 641 -17.86 -18.97 -6.92
C HIS A 641 -18.53 -19.96 -7.89
N ASP A 642 -17.78 -20.83 -8.50
CA ASP A 642 -18.22 -21.66 -9.63
C ASP A 642 -18.83 -20.79 -10.75
N ASP A 643 -20.15 -20.91 -10.99
CA ASP A 643 -20.89 -20.05 -11.93
C ASP A 643 -21.67 -18.91 -11.23
N ALA A 644 -21.60 -18.79 -9.92
CA ALA A 644 -22.25 -17.70 -9.21
C ALA A 644 -21.35 -16.46 -9.14
N VAL A 645 -21.97 -15.31 -9.35
CA VAL A 645 -21.36 -13.99 -9.21
C VAL A 645 -22.10 -13.22 -8.12
N TYR A 646 -21.36 -12.70 -7.16
CA TYR A 646 -21.85 -11.83 -6.10
C TYR A 646 -21.23 -10.45 -6.28
N TYR A 647 -22.06 -9.43 -6.44
CA TYR A 647 -21.65 -8.04 -6.60
C TYR A 647 -22.08 -7.23 -5.40
N VAL A 648 -21.13 -6.73 -4.65
CA VAL A 648 -21.30 -5.83 -3.52
C VAL A 648 -21.05 -4.40 -3.99
N ASN A 649 -22.06 -3.54 -3.86
CA ASN A 649 -21.95 -2.10 -4.14
C ASN A 649 -22.42 -1.35 -2.88
N GLY A 650 -21.47 -0.83 -2.12
CA GLY A 650 -21.76 -0.34 -0.78
C GLY A 650 -22.26 -1.45 0.17
N ASN A 651 -23.43 -1.26 0.73
CA ASN A 651 -24.05 -2.24 1.62
C ASN A 651 -25.02 -3.20 0.89
N ALA A 652 -25.28 -2.98 -0.40
CA ALA A 652 -26.21 -3.77 -1.17
C ALA A 652 -25.52 -4.86 -1.99
N VAL A 653 -26.19 -6.00 -2.16
CA VAL A 653 -25.65 -7.15 -2.88
C VAL A 653 -26.57 -7.52 -4.04
N TRP A 654 -26.00 -7.73 -5.22
CA TRP A 654 -26.64 -8.32 -6.37
C TRP A 654 -25.97 -9.63 -6.72
N THR A 655 -26.74 -10.56 -7.23
CA THR A 655 -26.21 -11.87 -7.63
C THR A 655 -26.75 -12.29 -8.99
N ALA A 656 -25.98 -13.08 -9.73
CA ALA A 656 -26.40 -13.71 -10.97
C ALA A 656 -25.56 -14.96 -11.24
N LEU A 657 -26.06 -15.83 -12.12
CA LEU A 657 -25.23 -16.91 -12.67
C LEU A 657 -24.40 -16.37 -13.86
N TRP A 658 -23.17 -16.83 -13.96
CA TRP A 658 -22.26 -16.51 -15.08
C TRP A 658 -22.91 -16.79 -16.44
N THR A 659 -23.64 -17.90 -16.52
CA THR A 659 -24.32 -18.35 -17.74
C THR A 659 -25.61 -17.57 -18.04
N ASN A 660 -26.14 -16.79 -17.10
CA ASN A 660 -27.38 -16.01 -17.27
C ASN A 660 -27.35 -14.70 -16.44
N PRO A 661 -26.48 -13.75 -16.78
CA PRO A 661 -26.33 -12.49 -16.01
C PRO A 661 -27.56 -11.59 -16.07
N THR A 662 -28.48 -11.81 -17.02
CA THR A 662 -29.73 -11.02 -17.16
C THR A 662 -30.80 -11.39 -16.13
N GLU A 663 -30.71 -12.56 -15.51
CA GLU A 663 -31.59 -12.99 -14.42
C GLU A 663 -30.98 -12.67 -13.06
N GLN A 664 -30.52 -11.42 -12.88
CA GLN A 664 -29.96 -10.95 -11.62
C GLN A 664 -31.01 -10.91 -10.50
N LYS A 665 -30.56 -11.19 -9.27
CA LYS A 665 -31.32 -11.03 -8.02
C LYS A 665 -30.73 -9.85 -7.23
N GLY A 666 -31.53 -9.20 -6.40
CA GLY A 666 -31.09 -8.08 -5.56
C GLY A 666 -31.86 -6.79 -5.85
N PRO A 667 -31.55 -5.68 -5.08
CA PRO A 667 -30.58 -5.65 -3.98
C PRO A 667 -31.04 -6.47 -2.76
N LEU A 668 -30.05 -7.07 -2.06
CA LEU A 668 -30.21 -7.82 -0.82
C LEU A 668 -29.67 -7.04 0.35
#